data_a83405bd55e7a34ef6b615cf77dcc394
#
_entry.id   a83405bd55e7a34ef6b615cf77dcc394
#
_cell.length_a   1.000
_cell.length_b   1.000
_cell.length_c   1.000
_cell.angle_alpha   90.00
_cell.angle_beta   90.00
_cell.angle_gamma   90.00
#
_symmetry.space_group_name_H-M   'P 1'
#
loop_
_entity.id
_entity.type
_entity.pdbx_description
1 polymer ?
#
loop_
_entity_poly.entity_id
_entity_poly.type
_entity_poly.pdbx_seq_one_letter_code
_entity_poly.pdbx_strand_id
1 'polypeptide(L)'
;MKKFLTVILVIFFTVPYSQPFIGNYPKPSSEVSSNNDSTFLSFPSSHYTPHGYLDNPYHSMIFNRSGILRSFPPMGFGFWRTDFKGSYGEGPRDHQNYLSLLQIGITIDGHSFTTTDDFSKAGVELYSAYHTKNIFSYDWNYDNINVSIKYFLLREHSLVCIIELQNSGKDDKIVRVNGTHIFKIGDVKWWGSNGIASNYSVQNDAIISKIWAYGDIFVFGSDQNSVAHTSTESEKQWKDWLKSSVVGCIESASLMGKGPMHSLLSYNISVPAKSSRSLVLYLCRGKNEEWAKKEFINAKADVMTAFQNKINEDNQFWSQAPMLSGDWPETWKHGWVYDFETLRMNVRQPLGIYKHPWDAMQVSSPRVVLGETCMDMMTLSYSDPELAKKVLYGTFADAIAPNVPCSREDGSVNMVSADGSECGTAPMWGYPFHVIQLIFALSGDTVWVDSLYPYLKSYIEWWLRYRTDSEGWLHCNNSWESGQDGSKRFIVAEHNEGAVADFVRTVDVEASMAEAMMVMEKFADILGKKHDQENWKILSEQRIKNTHAMFFDNWFRDVDARNGKPILLKEYYDVMMLTPLACKVATPDQIEQVKPMFHYFASNRRLEWPPGVFTFTEAAWNAGEREIASQVVVSTANRVYERTDMKTILFSDSLFSYRIPGVANEFWPSDFVPAGGENYGWGATLPLYIIKNIIGFRESSHQRVKGFTLAPMLPKKYMQSGMSYTIRNLHYLNFTFDVTYTVQNENEFLVSLKYHASTPLSFSVLDERGKELYILKENMMSRSFTFDGVNGNVYQIRIN
;
A
#
# COMPACT_ATOMS: atom_id res chain seq x y z
N MET A 1 15.53 0.64 62.00
CA MET A 1 15.85 -0.06 60.76
C MET A 1 14.56 -0.72 60.26
N LYS A 2 13.81 0.01 59.42
CA LYS A 2 12.60 -0.52 58.74
C LYS A 2 13.02 -0.95 57.35
N LYS A 3 12.88 -2.24 57.04
CA LYS A 3 13.07 -2.79 55.69
C LYS A 3 11.82 -2.43 54.88
N PHE A 4 12.00 -1.61 53.85
CA PHE A 4 11.00 -1.43 52.81
C PHE A 4 11.06 -2.64 51.84
N LEU A 5 10.05 -3.43 51.87
CA LEU A 5 9.81 -4.48 50.86
C LEU A 5 9.09 -3.82 49.70
N THR A 6 9.81 -3.60 48.63
CA THR A 6 9.21 -3.13 47.36
C THR A 6 8.59 -4.35 46.69
N VAL A 7 7.28 -4.48 46.80
CA VAL A 7 6.51 -5.45 46.01
C VAL A 7 6.35 -4.86 44.61
N ILE A 8 7.11 -5.41 43.66
CA ILE A 8 6.86 -5.14 42.23
C ILE A 8 5.63 -5.94 41.85
N LEU A 9 4.50 -5.25 41.76
CA LEU A 9 3.28 -5.80 41.23
C LEU A 9 3.44 -5.93 39.70
N VAL A 10 3.82 -7.08 39.21
CA VAL A 10 3.78 -7.43 37.81
C VAL A 10 2.30 -7.64 37.46
N ILE A 11 1.65 -6.62 36.98
CA ILE A 11 0.30 -6.73 36.44
C ILE A 11 0.42 -7.43 35.10
N PHE A 12 0.20 -8.73 35.10
CA PHE A 12 -0.09 -9.45 33.87
C PHE A 12 -1.43 -8.98 33.34
N PHE A 13 -1.42 -8.14 32.32
CA PHE A 13 -2.62 -7.90 31.53
C PHE A 13 -2.95 -9.20 30.78
N THR A 14 -3.77 -10.03 31.40
CA THR A 14 -4.46 -11.08 30.68
C THR A 14 -5.47 -10.38 29.77
N VAL A 15 -5.10 -10.17 28.52
CA VAL A 15 -6.09 -9.82 27.49
C VAL A 15 -7.08 -10.98 27.45
N PRO A 16 -8.36 -10.77 27.75
CA PRO A 16 -9.31 -11.86 27.70
C PRO A 16 -9.36 -12.39 26.27
N TYR A 17 -9.10 -13.65 26.11
CA TYR A 17 -9.00 -14.34 24.82
C TYR A 17 -10.32 -14.38 24.04
N SER A 18 -11.41 -13.93 24.63
CA SER A 18 -12.73 -13.89 23.99
C SER A 18 -12.90 -12.80 22.92
N GLN A 19 -11.88 -11.96 22.72
CA GLN A 19 -11.85 -11.02 21.61
C GLN A 19 -10.65 -11.33 20.74
N PRO A 20 -10.84 -11.64 19.44
CA PRO A 20 -9.72 -11.65 18.52
C PRO A 20 -8.99 -10.33 18.64
N PHE A 21 -7.69 -10.35 18.46
CA PHE A 21 -6.82 -9.17 18.55
C PHE A 21 -7.34 -7.96 17.75
N ILE A 22 -8.11 -8.22 16.72
CA ILE A 22 -8.89 -7.27 15.92
C ILE A 22 -9.94 -6.51 16.75
N GLY A 23 -10.36 -7.01 17.89
CA GLY A 23 -11.29 -6.31 18.78
C GLY A 23 -10.75 -4.98 19.34
N ASN A 24 -9.43 -4.73 19.19
CA ASN A 24 -8.79 -3.45 19.54
C ASN A 24 -8.71 -2.47 18.36
N TYR A 25 -9.06 -2.87 17.15
CA TYR A 25 -9.35 -1.89 16.11
C TYR A 25 -10.52 -1.04 16.56
N PRO A 26 -10.54 0.25 16.22
CA PRO A 26 -11.67 1.09 16.52
C PRO A 26 -12.89 0.43 15.88
N LYS A 27 -13.73 -0.15 16.72
CA LYS A 27 -15.04 -0.62 16.24
C LYS A 27 -15.67 0.60 15.59
N PRO A 28 -16.10 0.49 14.34
CA PRO A 28 -17.00 1.46 13.80
C PRO A 28 -18.11 1.63 14.85
N SER A 29 -18.49 2.86 15.15
CA SER A 29 -19.40 3.20 16.24
C SER A 29 -20.52 2.19 16.42
N SER A 30 -21.03 2.05 17.64
CA SER A 30 -21.97 1.09 18.24
C SER A 30 -23.24 0.71 17.46
N GLU A 31 -23.40 1.15 16.22
CA GLU A 31 -24.56 0.83 15.35
C GLU A 31 -24.28 -0.27 14.33
N VAL A 32 -23.04 -0.76 14.25
CA VAL A 32 -22.74 -1.95 13.42
C VAL A 32 -23.07 -3.16 14.27
N SER A 33 -24.00 -3.94 13.78
CA SER A 33 -24.54 -5.13 14.45
C SER A 33 -23.44 -5.99 15.05
N SER A 34 -23.67 -6.49 16.22
CA SER A 34 -22.81 -7.24 17.11
C SER A 34 -22.22 -8.57 16.54
N ASN A 35 -22.40 -8.84 15.27
CA ASN A 35 -21.95 -10.06 14.61
C ASN A 35 -20.84 -9.75 13.60
N ASN A 36 -19.61 -10.04 14.00
CA ASN A 36 -18.43 -10.30 13.14
C ASN A 36 -17.64 -9.13 12.56
N ASP A 37 -17.73 -7.91 13.05
CA ASP A 37 -16.86 -6.82 12.56
C ASP A 37 -15.37 -7.01 12.89
N SER A 38 -15.06 -7.93 13.80
CA SER A 38 -13.69 -8.28 14.15
C SER A 38 -12.98 -9.14 13.10
N THR A 39 -13.69 -9.63 12.09
CA THR A 39 -13.13 -10.58 11.09
C THR A 39 -12.74 -9.95 9.77
N PHE A 40 -12.93 -8.65 9.58
CA PHE A 40 -12.63 -8.03 8.28
C PHE A 40 -11.15 -8.04 7.89
N LEU A 41 -10.24 -8.23 8.85
CA LEU A 41 -8.80 -8.42 8.61
C LEU A 41 -8.37 -9.90 8.61
N SER A 42 -9.29 -10.82 8.80
CA SER A 42 -8.99 -12.25 8.87
C SER A 42 -9.56 -13.01 7.68
N PHE A 43 -8.85 -14.05 7.28
CA PHE A 43 -9.39 -15.01 6.29
C PHE A 43 -9.18 -16.43 6.76
N PRO A 44 -10.08 -17.36 6.37
CA PRO A 44 -9.78 -18.77 6.46
C PRO A 44 -8.55 -19.07 5.61
N SER A 45 -7.53 -19.63 6.20
CA SER A 45 -6.30 -19.99 5.49
C SER A 45 -6.28 -21.43 4.98
N SER A 46 -7.40 -22.15 5.09
CA SER A 46 -7.57 -23.47 4.52
C SER A 46 -7.37 -23.53 3.00
N HIS A 47 -7.58 -22.43 2.30
CA HIS A 47 -7.44 -22.31 0.86
C HIS A 47 -6.15 -21.63 0.41
N TYR A 48 -5.50 -20.86 1.29
CA TYR A 48 -4.25 -20.18 1.00
C TYR A 48 -3.45 -19.96 2.28
N THR A 49 -2.15 -19.90 2.14
CA THR A 49 -1.27 -19.59 3.25
C THR A 49 -1.33 -18.10 3.55
N PRO A 50 -1.45 -17.69 4.79
CA PRO A 50 -1.38 -16.30 5.16
C PRO A 50 -0.13 -15.64 4.62
N HIS A 51 -0.29 -14.45 4.11
CA HIS A 51 0.76 -13.67 3.49
C HIS A 51 0.68 -12.24 4.00
N GLY A 52 1.81 -11.68 4.31
CA GLY A 52 1.86 -10.32 4.79
C GLY A 52 3.28 -9.79 4.86
N TYR A 53 3.34 -8.51 5.13
CA TYR A 53 4.59 -7.80 5.34
C TYR A 53 4.55 -7.13 6.70
N LEU A 54 5.70 -7.09 7.34
CA LEU A 54 5.90 -6.26 8.51
C LEU A 54 6.87 -5.16 8.17
N ASP A 55 6.64 -4.00 8.70
CA ASP A 55 7.42 -2.83 8.43
C ASP A 55 7.94 -2.14 9.67
N ASN A 56 9.08 -1.54 9.51
CA ASN A 56 9.55 -0.43 10.31
C ASN A 56 10.10 0.65 9.37
N PRO A 57 10.44 1.85 9.85
CA PRO A 57 10.86 2.96 9.01
C PRO A 57 12.03 2.68 8.07
N TYR A 58 12.87 1.69 8.39
CA TYR A 58 14.13 1.45 7.69
C TYR A 58 14.21 0.09 7.02
N HIS A 59 13.51 -0.92 7.55
CA HIS A 59 13.56 -2.29 7.06
C HIS A 59 12.17 -2.87 6.94
N SER A 60 11.86 -3.45 5.81
CA SER A 60 10.66 -4.25 5.62
C SER A 60 10.98 -5.72 5.70
N MET A 61 10.12 -6.47 6.33
CA MET A 61 10.23 -7.90 6.41
C MET A 61 9.08 -8.57 5.68
N ILE A 62 9.41 -9.42 4.74
CA ILE A 62 8.45 -10.15 3.92
C ILE A 62 8.18 -11.49 4.60
N PHE A 63 6.92 -11.75 4.88
CA PHE A 63 6.45 -13.06 5.29
C PHE A 63 5.88 -13.83 4.13
N ASN A 64 6.00 -15.09 4.23
CA ASN A 64 5.75 -16.12 3.30
C ASN A 64 4.87 -15.80 2.09
N ARG A 65 5.40 -16.15 0.95
CA ARG A 65 4.65 -16.47 -0.24
C ARG A 65 4.36 -17.95 -0.23
N SER A 66 3.14 -18.27 0.07
CA SER A 66 2.70 -19.66 0.06
C SER A 66 2.72 -20.24 -1.34
N GLY A 67 2.86 -21.50 -1.43
CA GLY A 67 2.71 -22.31 -2.62
C GLY A 67 3.99 -22.95 -3.09
N ILE A 68 5.15 -22.33 -2.90
CA ILE A 68 6.42 -22.93 -3.33
C ILE A 68 6.97 -23.91 -2.30
N LEU A 69 6.82 -23.61 -1.02
CA LEU A 69 7.45 -24.40 0.04
C LEU A 69 6.46 -25.10 0.97
N ARG A 70 5.15 -24.90 0.80
CA ARG A 70 4.06 -25.54 1.56
C ARG A 70 4.26 -25.49 3.09
N SER A 71 4.94 -24.48 3.58
CA SER A 71 5.19 -24.30 5.00
C SER A 71 4.44 -23.09 5.52
N PHE A 72 3.92 -23.20 6.69
CA PHE A 72 3.16 -22.16 7.30
C PHE A 72 3.91 -21.59 8.48
N PRO A 73 3.49 -20.34 8.68
CA PRO A 73 4.32 -19.17 8.49
C PRO A 73 5.35 -19.06 9.56
N PRO A 74 6.22 -18.11 9.43
CA PRO A 74 6.53 -17.37 8.23
C PRO A 74 7.67 -18.03 7.49
N MET A 75 7.49 -18.25 6.22
CA MET A 75 8.61 -18.48 5.34
C MET A 75 9.21 -17.11 5.10
N GLY A 76 10.15 -16.74 5.91
CA GLY A 76 10.72 -15.44 5.89
C GLY A 76 11.66 -15.25 4.73
N PHE A 77 11.72 -14.06 4.20
CA PHE A 77 12.53 -13.78 3.06
C PHE A 77 13.64 -12.82 3.32
N GLY A 78 13.55 -11.92 4.17
CA GLY A 78 14.66 -11.08 4.36
C GLY A 78 14.34 -9.70 4.86
N PHE A 79 15.39 -9.02 5.15
CA PHE A 79 15.36 -7.62 5.49
C PHE A 79 15.69 -6.79 4.26
N TRP A 80 14.97 -5.71 4.06
CA TRP A 80 15.48 -4.62 3.27
C TRP A 80 16.75 -4.08 3.93
N ARG A 81 17.78 -3.87 3.12
CA ARG A 81 19.06 -3.35 3.61
C ARG A 81 19.37 -2.00 3.01
N THR A 82 19.17 -0.98 3.78
CA THR A 82 19.53 0.39 3.42
C THR A 82 21.03 0.67 3.47
N ASP A 83 21.80 -0.16 4.16
CA ASP A 83 23.24 -0.06 4.25
C ASP A 83 23.98 -0.79 3.11
N PHE A 84 23.22 -1.41 2.21
CA PHE A 84 23.78 -2.15 1.09
C PHE A 84 23.83 -1.28 -0.16
N LYS A 85 25.05 -0.84 -0.52
CA LYS A 85 25.28 -0.10 -1.76
C LYS A 85 25.51 -1.06 -2.91
N GLY A 86 24.68 -0.95 -3.93
CA GLY A 86 24.83 -1.71 -5.13
C GLY A 86 24.16 -1.01 -6.30
N SER A 87 24.63 -1.21 -7.53
CA SER A 87 23.97 -0.66 -8.70
C SER A 87 22.72 -1.46 -9.04
N TYR A 88 21.69 -0.77 -9.51
CA TYR A 88 20.45 -1.35 -9.98
C TYR A 88 20.71 -2.38 -11.10
N GLY A 89 19.98 -3.48 -11.11
CA GLY A 89 20.03 -4.47 -12.18
C GLY A 89 20.98 -5.64 -11.99
N GLU A 90 21.80 -5.70 -10.92
CA GLU A 90 22.76 -6.78 -10.72
C GLU A 90 22.35 -7.83 -9.67
N GLY A 91 21.09 -8.13 -9.53
CA GLY A 91 20.58 -9.18 -8.64
C GLY A 91 19.89 -8.66 -7.38
N PRO A 92 19.45 -9.54 -6.48
CA PRO A 92 18.65 -9.17 -5.30
C PRO A 92 19.52 -8.40 -4.30
N ARG A 93 19.62 -7.11 -4.52
CA ARG A 93 20.41 -6.22 -3.69
C ARG A 93 19.63 -5.53 -2.63
N ASP A 94 18.36 -5.47 -2.90
CA ASP A 94 17.44 -4.65 -2.15
C ASP A 94 17.02 -5.34 -0.87
N HIS A 95 17.08 -6.67 -0.85
CA HIS A 95 16.79 -7.45 0.35
C HIS A 95 17.57 -8.78 0.37
N GLN A 96 17.76 -9.30 1.55
CA GLN A 96 18.40 -10.59 1.75
C GLN A 96 17.32 -11.65 1.94
N ASN A 97 17.37 -12.68 1.14
CA ASN A 97 16.43 -13.76 1.17
C ASN A 97 16.96 -14.91 2.04
N TYR A 98 16.14 -15.33 2.98
CA TYR A 98 16.36 -16.51 3.78
C TYR A 98 15.21 -17.51 3.53
N LEU A 99 15.47 -18.79 3.69
CA LEU A 99 14.43 -19.79 3.48
C LEU A 99 13.33 -19.70 4.54
N SER A 100 13.73 -19.50 5.81
CA SER A 100 12.80 -19.18 6.90
C SER A 100 13.53 -18.38 7.97
N LEU A 101 12.96 -17.28 8.42
CA LEU A 101 13.52 -16.45 9.48
C LEU A 101 13.11 -16.91 10.87
N LEU A 102 11.83 -17.09 11.10
CA LEU A 102 11.29 -17.49 12.40
C LEU A 102 9.97 -18.24 12.19
N GLN A 103 10.06 -19.54 12.14
CA GLN A 103 8.90 -20.43 11.98
C GLN A 103 8.57 -21.08 13.32
N ILE A 104 7.29 -21.24 13.59
CA ILE A 104 6.78 -21.81 14.82
C ILE A 104 6.15 -23.18 14.51
N GLY A 105 6.59 -24.18 15.27
CA GLY A 105 5.93 -25.49 15.30
C GLY A 105 5.35 -25.72 16.70
N ILE A 106 4.13 -26.21 16.79
CA ILE A 106 3.45 -26.47 18.06
C ILE A 106 2.98 -27.91 18.09
N THR A 107 3.26 -28.58 19.21
CA THR A 107 2.80 -29.96 19.43
C THR A 107 1.86 -29.99 20.64
N ILE A 108 0.66 -30.51 20.41
CA ILE A 108 -0.40 -30.68 21.40
C ILE A 108 -0.80 -32.16 21.40
N ASP A 109 -0.69 -32.84 22.51
CA ASP A 109 -1.05 -34.26 22.67
C ASP A 109 -0.49 -35.16 21.57
N GLY A 110 0.78 -34.93 21.20
CA GLY A 110 1.49 -35.70 20.18
C GLY A 110 1.21 -35.30 18.71
N HIS A 111 0.30 -34.35 18.46
CA HIS A 111 0.04 -33.82 17.14
C HIS A 111 0.87 -32.55 16.92
N SER A 112 1.67 -32.54 15.88
CA SER A 112 2.54 -31.40 15.53
C SER A 112 1.93 -30.58 14.42
N PHE A 113 1.94 -29.26 14.60
CA PHE A 113 1.45 -28.24 13.68
C PHE A 113 2.60 -27.32 13.30
N THR A 114 3.23 -27.60 12.16
CA THR A 114 4.37 -26.82 11.65
C THR A 114 4.18 -26.40 10.19
N THR A 115 3.51 -27.24 9.40
CA THR A 115 3.28 -27.03 7.96
C THR A 115 1.80 -26.97 7.64
N THR A 116 1.43 -26.42 6.50
CA THR A 116 0.04 -26.42 6.03
C THR A 116 -0.52 -27.84 5.92
N ASP A 117 0.32 -28.80 5.58
CA ASP A 117 -0.08 -30.22 5.51
C ASP A 117 -0.47 -30.78 6.90
N ASP A 118 0.19 -30.35 7.96
CA ASP A 118 -0.14 -30.77 9.33
C ASP A 118 -1.53 -30.27 9.73
N PHE A 119 -1.83 -29.01 9.46
CA PHE A 119 -3.14 -28.39 9.72
C PHE A 119 -4.24 -29.06 8.89
N SER A 120 -4.01 -29.24 7.59
CA SER A 120 -4.96 -29.89 6.69
C SER A 120 -5.28 -31.33 7.12
N LYS A 121 -4.27 -32.11 7.51
CA LYS A 121 -4.46 -33.49 7.98
C LYS A 121 -5.25 -33.58 9.28
N ALA A 122 -5.10 -32.58 10.13
CA ALA A 122 -5.82 -32.51 11.41
C ALA A 122 -7.20 -31.84 11.27
N GLY A 123 -7.56 -31.34 10.09
CA GLY A 123 -8.80 -30.59 9.88
C GLY A 123 -8.86 -29.27 10.66
N VAL A 124 -7.70 -28.65 10.89
CA VAL A 124 -7.58 -27.39 11.63
C VAL A 124 -7.49 -26.24 10.65
N GLU A 125 -8.38 -25.28 10.80
CA GLU A 125 -8.36 -24.05 10.03
C GLU A 125 -7.46 -23.00 10.66
N LEU A 126 -6.75 -22.28 9.82
CA LEU A 126 -5.91 -21.15 10.18
C LEU A 126 -6.61 -19.86 9.77
N TYR A 127 -6.49 -18.82 10.60
CA TYR A 127 -7.03 -17.51 10.33
C TYR A 127 -5.91 -16.49 10.41
N SER A 128 -5.79 -15.65 9.38
CA SER A 128 -4.97 -14.44 9.47
C SER A 128 -5.76 -13.42 10.28
N ALA A 129 -5.57 -13.45 11.60
CA ALA A 129 -6.44 -12.76 12.54
C ALA A 129 -6.19 -11.26 12.57
N TYR A 130 -4.99 -10.80 12.25
CA TYR A 130 -4.61 -9.40 12.26
C TYR A 130 -3.47 -9.16 11.28
N HIS A 131 -3.71 -8.31 10.29
CA HIS A 131 -2.74 -8.02 9.24
C HIS A 131 -2.65 -6.52 9.00
N THR A 132 -1.66 -5.89 9.61
CA THR A 132 -1.29 -4.50 9.37
C THR A 132 0.18 -4.40 9.01
N LYS A 133 0.66 -3.20 8.67
CA LYS A 133 2.11 -2.98 8.53
C LYS A 133 2.88 -3.27 9.81
N ASN A 134 2.24 -3.17 10.95
CA ASN A 134 2.87 -3.27 12.27
C ASN A 134 2.83 -4.68 12.85
N ILE A 135 1.76 -5.43 12.61
CA ILE A 135 1.53 -6.73 13.24
C ILE A 135 0.95 -7.69 12.22
N PHE A 136 1.52 -8.87 12.18
CA PHE A 136 0.99 -10.00 11.43
C PHE A 136 0.66 -11.12 12.41
N SER A 137 -0.60 -11.59 12.43
CA SER A 137 -1.00 -12.66 13.33
C SER A 137 -1.84 -13.72 12.65
N TYR A 138 -1.86 -14.90 13.24
CA TYR A 138 -2.75 -15.98 12.87
C TYR A 138 -3.15 -16.78 14.10
N ASP A 139 -4.39 -17.26 14.08
CA ASP A 139 -5.06 -17.98 15.15
C ASP A 139 -5.54 -19.34 14.67
N TRP A 140 -5.58 -20.30 15.58
CA TRP A 140 -6.15 -21.62 15.37
C TRP A 140 -6.45 -22.30 16.70
N ASN A 141 -7.19 -23.41 16.66
CA ASN A 141 -7.47 -24.19 17.86
C ASN A 141 -7.34 -25.69 17.59
N TYR A 142 -6.93 -26.42 18.60
CA TYR A 142 -6.88 -27.88 18.62
C TYR A 142 -6.98 -28.39 20.05
N ASP A 143 -7.84 -29.39 20.28
CA ASP A 143 -8.00 -30.08 21.56
C ASP A 143 -8.07 -29.16 22.80
N ASN A 144 -8.98 -28.20 22.77
CA ASN A 144 -9.19 -27.16 23.76
C ASN A 144 -8.03 -26.18 23.98
N ILE A 145 -6.99 -26.24 23.19
CA ILE A 145 -5.94 -25.22 23.16
C ILE A 145 -6.22 -24.26 22.02
N ASN A 146 -6.48 -23.00 22.36
CA ASN A 146 -6.47 -21.91 21.41
C ASN A 146 -5.06 -21.37 21.30
N VAL A 147 -4.60 -21.17 20.09
CA VAL A 147 -3.26 -20.67 19.78
C VAL A 147 -3.36 -19.36 19.03
N SER A 148 -2.67 -18.33 19.48
CA SER A 148 -2.51 -17.08 18.77
C SER A 148 -1.02 -16.78 18.60
N ILE A 149 -0.61 -16.52 17.38
CA ILE A 149 0.79 -16.24 17.04
C ILE A 149 0.85 -14.87 16.39
N LYS A 150 1.67 -13.98 16.96
CA LYS A 150 1.76 -12.58 16.56
C LYS A 150 3.20 -12.21 16.27
N TYR A 151 3.45 -11.72 15.06
CA TYR A 151 4.76 -11.23 14.64
C TYR A 151 4.77 -9.72 14.54
N PHE A 152 5.86 -9.09 14.95
CA PHE A 152 6.12 -7.69 14.68
C PHE A 152 7.62 -7.37 14.69
N LEU A 153 7.99 -6.27 14.03
CA LEU A 153 9.34 -5.72 14.10
C LEU A 153 9.41 -4.76 15.29
N LEU A 154 10.12 -5.17 16.34
CA LEU A 154 10.26 -4.35 17.53
C LEU A 154 11.09 -3.10 17.24
N ARG A 155 12.22 -3.31 16.55
CA ARG A 155 13.17 -2.31 16.06
C ARG A 155 13.69 -2.75 14.69
N GLU A 156 14.54 -1.95 14.07
CA GLU A 156 15.13 -2.21 12.76
C GLU A 156 15.77 -3.59 12.59
N HIS A 157 16.22 -4.18 13.68
CA HIS A 157 16.99 -5.42 13.66
C HIS A 157 16.39 -6.55 14.48
N SER A 158 15.19 -6.41 14.99
CA SER A 158 14.58 -7.35 15.91
C SER A 158 13.18 -7.78 15.46
N LEU A 159 13.08 -9.01 14.97
CA LEU A 159 11.81 -9.69 14.76
C LEU A 159 11.37 -10.39 16.04
N VAL A 160 10.15 -10.16 16.46
CA VAL A 160 9.57 -10.77 17.65
C VAL A 160 8.34 -11.58 17.26
N CYS A 161 8.19 -12.72 17.92
CA CYS A 161 7.01 -13.56 17.83
C CYS A 161 6.44 -13.81 19.24
N ILE A 162 5.22 -13.31 19.48
CA ILE A 162 4.47 -13.61 20.71
C ILE A 162 3.54 -14.78 20.43
N ILE A 163 3.63 -15.82 21.24
CA ILE A 163 2.81 -17.03 21.18
C ILE A 163 1.94 -17.05 22.43
N GLU A 164 0.63 -17.02 22.25
CA GLU A 164 -0.33 -17.13 23.34
C GLU A 164 -1.06 -18.47 23.22
N LEU A 165 -1.10 -19.19 24.34
CA LEU A 165 -1.73 -20.50 24.48
C LEU A 165 -2.82 -20.37 25.53
N GLN A 166 -4.06 -20.62 25.16
CA GLN A 166 -5.18 -20.63 26.10
C GLN A 166 -5.79 -22.03 26.18
N ASN A 167 -5.85 -22.58 27.37
CA ASN A 167 -6.49 -23.84 27.63
C ASN A 167 -7.95 -23.61 28.08
N SER A 168 -8.90 -23.94 27.19
CA SER A 168 -10.32 -23.89 27.47
C SER A 168 -10.86 -25.19 28.10
N GLY A 169 -10.01 -26.21 28.20
CA GLY A 169 -10.31 -27.53 28.77
C GLY A 169 -10.41 -27.55 30.30
N LYS A 170 -10.65 -28.74 30.83
CA LYS A 170 -10.74 -29.00 32.29
C LYS A 170 -9.46 -29.54 32.89
N ASP A 171 -8.55 -30.03 32.05
CA ASP A 171 -7.31 -30.68 32.45
C ASP A 171 -6.12 -29.80 32.06
N ASP A 172 -5.04 -29.88 32.80
CA ASP A 172 -3.78 -29.21 32.50
C ASP A 172 -3.16 -29.82 31.26
N LYS A 173 -2.59 -28.99 30.40
CA LYS A 173 -1.94 -29.43 29.15
C LYS A 173 -0.47 -29.00 29.15
N ILE A 174 0.38 -29.86 28.57
CA ILE A 174 1.75 -29.47 28.23
C ILE A 174 1.82 -29.31 26.73
N VAL A 175 2.07 -28.07 26.29
CA VAL A 175 2.23 -27.73 24.88
C VAL A 175 3.71 -27.55 24.58
N ARG A 176 4.22 -28.28 23.58
CA ARG A 176 5.58 -28.08 23.11
C ARG A 176 5.60 -27.03 22.02
N VAL A 177 6.40 -26.04 22.20
CA VAL A 177 6.63 -24.97 21.22
C VAL A 177 8.03 -25.08 20.67
N ASN A 178 8.15 -25.16 19.36
CA ASN A 178 9.41 -25.15 18.64
C ASN A 178 9.53 -23.86 17.86
N GLY A 179 10.53 -23.03 18.19
CA GLY A 179 10.96 -21.92 17.36
C GLY A 179 12.09 -22.37 16.45
N THR A 180 12.02 -22.09 15.16
CA THR A 180 13.01 -22.58 14.18
C THR A 180 13.31 -21.52 13.14
N HIS A 181 14.53 -21.54 12.61
CA HIS A 181 14.90 -20.82 11.41
C HIS A 181 15.67 -21.72 10.44
N ILE A 182 15.58 -21.41 9.15
CA ILE A 182 16.28 -22.12 8.10
C ILE A 182 17.01 -21.09 7.26
N PHE A 183 18.32 -21.06 7.39
CA PHE A 183 19.14 -20.12 6.62
C PHE A 183 19.70 -20.80 5.39
N LYS A 184 19.25 -20.35 4.23
CA LYS A 184 19.77 -20.73 2.93
C LYS A 184 20.07 -19.43 2.17
N ILE A 185 21.32 -19.28 1.77
CA ILE A 185 21.78 -18.11 1.03
C ILE A 185 21.30 -18.25 -0.43
N GLY A 186 20.71 -17.19 -0.96
CA GLY A 186 20.33 -17.13 -2.39
C GLY A 186 21.55 -17.13 -3.33
N ASP A 187 21.30 -17.16 -4.62
CA ASP A 187 22.37 -17.12 -5.64
C ASP A 187 23.01 -15.74 -5.74
N VAL A 188 23.91 -15.48 -4.79
CA VAL A 188 24.71 -14.24 -4.78
C VAL A 188 26.01 -14.52 -5.52
N LYS A 189 26.13 -14.04 -6.73
CA LYS A 189 27.32 -14.27 -7.59
C LYS A 189 28.59 -13.58 -7.08
N TRP A 190 28.50 -12.65 -6.16
CA TRP A 190 29.54 -11.67 -5.86
C TRP A 190 30.28 -11.87 -4.52
N TRP A 191 29.88 -12.81 -3.70
CA TRP A 191 30.35 -12.91 -2.33
C TRP A 191 31.38 -14.02 -2.17
N GLY A 192 32.55 -13.64 -1.71
CA GLY A 192 33.74 -14.53 -1.65
C GLY A 192 33.64 -15.69 -0.64
N SER A 193 32.69 -15.70 0.28
CA SER A 193 32.51 -16.81 1.21
C SER A 193 31.05 -17.09 1.48
N ASN A 194 30.61 -18.31 1.23
CA ASN A 194 29.24 -18.80 1.41
C ASN A 194 29.18 -19.74 2.61
N GLY A 195 29.49 -19.25 3.79
CA GLY A 195 29.44 -20.07 5.00
C GLY A 195 28.29 -19.68 5.92
N ILE A 196 27.71 -20.67 6.60
CA ILE A 196 26.76 -20.48 7.67
C ILE A 196 27.23 -21.29 8.86
N ALA A 197 27.28 -20.67 10.05
CA ALA A 197 27.54 -21.38 11.31
C ALA A 197 26.45 -21.03 12.31
N SER A 198 25.92 -22.02 13.00
CA SER A 198 24.93 -21.84 14.07
C SER A 198 25.42 -22.55 15.33
N ASN A 199 25.60 -21.78 16.42
CA ASN A 199 26.13 -22.25 17.66
C ASN A 199 25.18 -21.91 18.82
N TYR A 200 25.00 -22.82 19.74
CA TYR A 200 24.26 -22.55 20.97
C TYR A 200 25.12 -21.82 22.01
N SER A 201 24.55 -20.78 22.57
CA SER A 201 25.17 -20.01 23.67
C SER A 201 24.45 -20.32 24.97
N VAL A 202 25.09 -21.08 25.84
CA VAL A 202 24.54 -21.44 27.17
C VAL A 202 24.25 -20.18 27.99
N GLN A 203 25.12 -19.18 27.94
CA GLN A 203 24.98 -17.94 28.70
C GLN A 203 23.69 -17.17 28.36
N ASN A 204 23.27 -17.20 27.09
CA ASN A 204 22.11 -16.45 26.61
C ASN A 204 20.89 -17.34 26.42
N ASP A 205 21.02 -18.65 26.55
CA ASP A 205 20.05 -19.64 26.13
C ASP A 205 19.51 -19.32 24.72
N ALA A 206 20.42 -19.22 23.76
CA ALA A 206 20.12 -18.73 22.40
C ALA A 206 21.02 -19.40 21.35
N ILE A 207 20.53 -19.54 20.14
CA ILE A 207 21.34 -19.91 18.98
C ILE A 207 21.91 -18.64 18.34
N ILE A 208 23.22 -18.65 18.10
CA ILE A 208 23.92 -17.58 17.40
C ILE A 208 24.31 -18.10 16.02
N SER A 209 23.71 -17.52 14.99
CA SER A 209 23.96 -17.86 13.59
C SER A 209 24.75 -16.77 12.88
N LYS A 210 25.83 -17.15 12.21
CA LYS A 210 26.68 -16.26 11.41
C LYS A 210 26.51 -16.60 9.94
N ILE A 211 26.27 -15.58 9.12
CA ILE A 211 26.08 -15.73 7.68
C ILE A 211 27.11 -14.85 6.98
N TRP A 212 28.22 -15.46 6.59
CA TRP A 212 29.38 -14.72 6.05
C TRP A 212 29.05 -13.99 4.74
N ALA A 213 28.22 -14.58 3.91
CA ALA A 213 27.85 -13.94 2.64
C ALA A 213 27.25 -12.55 2.81
N TYR A 214 26.48 -12.36 3.87
CA TYR A 214 25.79 -11.09 4.13
C TYR A 214 26.43 -10.28 5.26
N GLY A 215 27.41 -10.86 5.95
CA GLY A 215 28.02 -10.26 7.13
C GLY A 215 27.04 -10.12 8.30
N ASP A 216 25.96 -10.92 8.31
CA ASP A 216 24.95 -10.87 9.34
C ASP A 216 25.22 -11.89 10.46
N ILE A 217 24.93 -11.47 11.68
CA ILE A 217 24.88 -12.33 12.83
C ILE A 217 23.50 -12.25 13.46
N PHE A 218 22.86 -13.39 13.68
CA PHE A 218 21.58 -13.50 14.32
C PHE A 218 21.72 -14.13 15.70
N VAL A 219 20.98 -13.58 16.67
CA VAL A 219 20.75 -14.19 17.97
C VAL A 219 19.29 -14.57 18.06
N PHE A 220 19.02 -15.87 18.20
CA PHE A 220 17.70 -16.45 18.29
C PHE A 220 17.48 -17.08 19.65
N GLY A 221 16.50 -16.63 20.41
CA GLY A 221 16.21 -17.09 21.75
C GLY A 221 14.82 -16.66 22.24
N SER A 222 14.59 -16.83 23.55
CA SER A 222 13.29 -16.57 24.17
C SER A 222 13.42 -15.82 25.48
N ASP A 223 12.29 -15.44 26.05
CA ASP A 223 12.14 -14.99 27.44
C ASP A 223 12.14 -16.14 28.46
N GLN A 224 12.00 -17.38 27.98
CA GLN A 224 12.00 -18.59 28.82
C GLN A 224 13.18 -19.50 28.44
N ASN A 225 13.52 -20.42 29.36
CA ASN A 225 14.61 -21.38 29.11
C ASN A 225 14.17 -22.49 28.16
N SER A 226 15.00 -22.78 27.18
CA SER A 226 14.78 -23.88 26.25
C SER A 226 14.99 -25.25 26.93
N VAL A 227 14.23 -26.26 26.53
CA VAL A 227 14.41 -27.65 26.98
C VAL A 227 15.25 -28.46 26.01
N ALA A 228 15.37 -28.02 24.78
CA ALA A 228 16.21 -28.64 23.76
C ALA A 228 16.65 -27.63 22.70
N HIS A 229 17.80 -27.85 22.09
CA HIS A 229 18.28 -27.06 20.95
C HIS A 229 19.06 -27.92 19.96
N THR A 230 19.06 -27.51 18.69
CA THR A 230 19.90 -28.13 17.67
C THR A 230 20.18 -27.17 16.52
N SER A 231 21.28 -27.44 15.82
CA SER A 231 21.58 -26.90 14.49
C SER A 231 22.11 -27.98 13.60
N THR A 232 21.57 -28.14 12.39
CA THR A 232 21.93 -29.25 11.49
C THR A 232 21.75 -28.86 10.02
N GLU A 233 22.55 -29.47 9.14
CA GLU A 233 22.39 -29.38 7.68
C GLU A 233 21.34 -30.38 7.17
N SER A 234 20.99 -31.39 7.97
CA SER A 234 20.08 -32.46 7.58
C SER A 234 18.62 -32.08 7.82
N GLU A 235 17.89 -31.84 6.73
CA GLU A 235 16.45 -31.62 6.76
C GLU A 235 15.69 -32.80 7.41
N LYS A 236 16.15 -34.04 7.17
CA LYS A 236 15.54 -35.22 7.78
C LYS A 236 15.68 -35.18 9.30
N GLN A 237 16.90 -34.95 9.80
CA GLN A 237 17.18 -34.86 11.22
C GLN A 237 16.36 -33.73 11.87
N TRP A 238 16.29 -32.57 11.22
CA TRP A 238 15.48 -31.44 11.70
C TRP A 238 13.98 -31.80 11.77
N LYS A 239 13.42 -32.46 10.74
CA LYS A 239 12.03 -32.93 10.75
C LYS A 239 11.76 -33.95 11.84
N ASP A 240 12.70 -34.83 12.09
CA ASP A 240 12.57 -35.81 13.18
C ASP A 240 12.56 -35.12 14.55
N TRP A 241 13.31 -34.04 14.69
CA TRP A 241 13.37 -33.23 15.90
C TRP A 241 12.09 -32.44 16.15
N LEU A 242 11.52 -31.86 15.14
CA LEU A 242 10.23 -31.17 15.27
C LEU A 242 9.13 -32.06 15.85
N LYS A 243 9.21 -33.36 15.62
CA LYS A 243 8.24 -34.36 16.07
C LYS A 243 8.62 -35.05 17.38
N SER A 244 9.89 -34.94 17.78
CA SER A 244 10.40 -35.66 18.94
C SER A 244 10.04 -34.97 20.24
N SER A 245 9.83 -35.76 21.31
CA SER A 245 9.71 -35.29 22.70
C SER A 245 11.09 -35.17 23.41
N VAL A 246 12.17 -35.23 22.66
CA VAL A 246 13.54 -35.25 23.23
C VAL A 246 13.83 -33.97 23.99
N VAL A 247 14.26 -34.14 25.22
CA VAL A 247 14.86 -33.10 26.07
C VAL A 247 16.35 -33.29 25.94
N GLY A 248 17.08 -32.28 25.47
CA GLY A 248 18.56 -32.33 25.41
C GLY A 248 19.17 -31.50 24.33
N CYS A 249 20.47 -31.32 24.47
CA CYS A 249 21.30 -30.53 23.58
C CYS A 249 21.85 -31.38 22.47
N ILE A 250 21.83 -30.94 21.27
CA ILE A 250 22.62 -31.46 20.19
C ILE A 250 23.13 -30.38 19.31
N GLU A 251 24.39 -30.32 19.24
CA GLU A 251 25.29 -29.83 18.23
C GLU A 251 25.08 -28.41 17.68
N SER A 252 26.18 -27.71 17.72
CA SER A 252 26.43 -26.59 16.83
C SER A 252 26.87 -27.13 15.46
N ALA A 253 26.39 -26.57 14.38
CA ALA A 253 26.78 -26.95 13.04
C ALA A 253 27.37 -25.78 12.26
N SER A 254 28.32 -26.09 11.38
CA SER A 254 28.91 -25.12 10.47
C SER A 254 29.05 -25.78 9.11
N LEU A 255 28.63 -25.07 8.08
CA LEU A 255 28.82 -25.52 6.71
C LEU A 255 29.49 -24.44 5.87
N MET A 256 30.33 -24.92 4.94
CA MET A 256 30.91 -24.09 3.89
C MET A 256 30.06 -24.22 2.63
N GLY A 257 29.07 -23.34 2.49
CA GLY A 257 28.16 -23.36 1.38
C GLY A 257 26.90 -22.50 1.61
N LYS A 258 25.96 -22.60 0.69
CA LYS A 258 24.75 -21.76 0.70
C LYS A 258 23.65 -22.24 1.67
N GLY A 259 23.82 -23.35 2.32
CA GLY A 259 22.82 -23.98 3.18
C GLY A 259 21.97 -25.04 2.42
N PRO A 260 20.85 -25.51 2.99
CA PRO A 260 20.22 -24.95 4.20
C PRO A 260 20.88 -25.34 5.51
N MET A 261 20.90 -24.43 6.47
CA MET A 261 21.21 -24.67 7.88
C MET A 261 19.92 -24.55 8.68
N HIS A 262 19.53 -25.60 9.35
CA HIS A 262 18.33 -25.68 10.17
C HIS A 262 18.68 -25.51 11.63
N SER A 263 18.00 -24.62 12.33
CA SER A 263 18.18 -24.40 13.75
C SER A 263 16.85 -24.44 14.48
N LEU A 264 16.87 -24.96 15.72
CA LEU A 264 15.67 -25.18 16.52
C LEU A 264 15.95 -24.93 17.99
N LEU A 265 15.00 -24.24 18.66
CA LEU A 265 14.87 -24.19 20.12
C LEU A 265 13.49 -24.71 20.51
N SER A 266 13.43 -25.57 21.52
CA SER A 266 12.18 -26.16 22.00
C SER A 266 11.86 -25.75 23.41
N TYR A 267 10.58 -25.54 23.69
CA TYR A 267 10.04 -25.13 24.97
C TYR A 267 8.85 -26.02 25.36
N ASN A 268 8.75 -26.42 26.61
CA ASN A 268 7.57 -27.10 27.15
C ASN A 268 6.79 -26.11 28.00
N ILE A 269 5.60 -25.76 27.56
CA ILE A 269 4.75 -24.78 28.23
C ILE A 269 3.62 -25.52 28.94
N SER A 270 3.60 -25.47 30.26
CA SER A 270 2.49 -25.98 31.05
C SER A 270 1.35 -24.96 31.04
N VAL A 271 0.20 -25.32 30.48
CA VAL A 271 -0.99 -24.47 30.37
C VAL A 271 -2.10 -25.07 31.25
N PRO A 272 -2.24 -24.58 32.52
CA PRO A 272 -3.27 -25.11 33.42
C PRO A 272 -4.68 -24.96 32.84
N ALA A 273 -5.59 -25.80 33.34
CA ALA A 273 -7.00 -25.72 32.99
C ALA A 273 -7.57 -24.30 33.15
N LYS A 274 -8.36 -23.87 32.17
CA LYS A 274 -9.01 -22.53 32.18
C LYS A 274 -8.03 -21.35 32.32
N SER A 275 -6.79 -21.52 31.89
CA SER A 275 -5.76 -20.48 32.00
C SER A 275 -5.06 -20.22 30.66
N SER A 276 -4.25 -19.17 30.62
CA SER A 276 -3.42 -18.81 29.49
C SER A 276 -1.96 -18.73 29.87
N ARG A 277 -1.09 -18.99 28.88
CA ARG A 277 0.38 -18.80 28.98
C ARG A 277 0.88 -18.17 27.70
N SER A 278 1.97 -17.45 27.80
CA SER A 278 2.67 -16.87 26.67
C SER A 278 4.14 -17.26 26.64
N LEU A 279 4.67 -17.29 25.45
CA LEU A 279 6.09 -17.42 25.13
C LEU A 279 6.47 -16.35 24.13
N VAL A 280 7.59 -15.70 24.31
CA VAL A 280 8.08 -14.71 23.34
C VAL A 280 9.40 -15.19 22.76
N LEU A 281 9.46 -15.25 21.44
CA LEU A 281 10.66 -15.58 20.69
C LEU A 281 11.22 -14.32 20.02
N TYR A 282 12.52 -14.22 19.97
CA TYR A 282 13.26 -13.09 19.43
C TYR A 282 14.27 -13.56 18.42
N LEU A 283 14.31 -12.90 17.27
CA LEU A 283 15.37 -13.04 16.29
C LEU A 283 16.00 -11.66 16.07
N CYS A 284 17.18 -11.45 16.63
CA CYS A 284 17.88 -10.17 16.60
C CYS A 284 19.10 -10.25 15.68
N ARG A 285 19.25 -9.29 14.78
CA ARG A 285 20.30 -9.21 13.77
C ARG A 285 21.34 -8.15 14.14
N GLY A 286 22.60 -8.41 13.82
CA GLY A 286 23.68 -7.42 13.93
C GLY A 286 24.85 -7.71 13.01
N LYS A 287 25.72 -6.73 12.82
CA LYS A 287 26.97 -6.86 12.04
C LYS A 287 28.09 -7.50 12.84
N ASN A 288 27.97 -7.56 14.16
CA ASN A 288 28.87 -8.28 15.04
C ASN A 288 28.08 -8.94 16.18
N GLU A 289 28.69 -9.93 16.81
CA GLU A 289 28.04 -10.78 17.80
C GLU A 289 27.67 -10.01 19.07
N GLU A 290 28.54 -9.11 19.54
CA GLU A 290 28.31 -8.31 20.75
C GLU A 290 27.08 -7.40 20.57
N TRP A 291 26.99 -6.75 19.43
CA TRP A 291 25.86 -5.89 19.11
C TRP A 291 24.56 -6.70 19.00
N ALA A 292 24.58 -7.84 18.32
CA ALA A 292 23.40 -8.69 18.18
C ALA A 292 22.92 -9.25 19.52
N LYS A 293 23.86 -9.63 20.43
CA LYS A 293 23.53 -10.03 21.80
C LYS A 293 22.96 -8.90 22.64
N LYS A 294 23.52 -7.69 22.52
CA LYS A 294 23.00 -6.50 23.19
C LYS A 294 21.57 -6.18 22.72
N GLU A 295 21.33 -6.26 21.41
CA GLU A 295 19.99 -6.05 20.85
C GLU A 295 18.98 -7.08 21.37
N PHE A 296 19.39 -8.36 21.49
CA PHE A 296 18.56 -9.41 22.06
C PHE A 296 18.18 -9.15 23.53
N ILE A 297 19.12 -8.66 24.34
CA ILE A 297 18.85 -8.30 25.73
C ILE A 297 17.90 -7.11 25.82
N ASN A 298 18.11 -6.09 25.00
CA ASN A 298 17.27 -4.92 24.95
C ASN A 298 15.85 -5.26 24.47
N ALA A 299 15.73 -6.13 23.47
CA ALA A 299 14.45 -6.56 22.94
C ALA A 299 13.58 -7.23 24.00
N LYS A 300 14.16 -8.05 24.87
CA LYS A 300 13.45 -8.67 26.00
C LYS A 300 12.88 -7.65 26.99
N ALA A 301 13.56 -6.54 27.20
CA ALA A 301 13.12 -5.49 28.13
C ALA A 301 11.95 -4.65 27.56
N ASP A 302 11.93 -4.44 26.26
CA ASP A 302 11.05 -3.43 25.63
C ASP A 302 9.84 -4.03 24.92
N VAL A 303 9.76 -5.35 24.77
CA VAL A 303 8.81 -6.04 23.89
C VAL A 303 7.36 -5.63 24.09
N MET A 304 6.87 -5.62 25.33
CA MET A 304 5.45 -5.33 25.58
C MET A 304 5.10 -3.87 25.33
N THR A 305 6.01 -2.96 25.68
CA THR A 305 5.83 -1.53 25.39
C THR A 305 5.84 -1.27 23.90
N ALA A 306 6.76 -1.88 23.16
CA ALA A 306 6.84 -1.74 21.70
C ALA A 306 5.60 -2.32 21.01
N PHE A 307 5.13 -3.47 21.46
CA PHE A 307 3.92 -4.10 20.94
C PHE A 307 2.69 -3.21 21.16
N GLN A 308 2.52 -2.69 22.38
CA GLN A 308 1.41 -1.78 22.68
C GLN A 308 1.46 -0.49 21.86
N ASN A 309 2.65 0.05 21.64
CA ASN A 309 2.82 1.24 20.81
C ASN A 309 2.39 1.01 19.36
N LYS A 310 2.69 -0.18 18.80
CA LYS A 310 2.24 -0.55 17.45
C LYS A 310 0.73 -0.70 17.36
N ILE A 311 0.10 -1.30 18.37
CA ILE A 311 -1.37 -1.35 18.46
C ILE A 311 -1.95 0.06 18.53
N ASN A 312 -1.37 0.93 19.35
CA ASN A 312 -1.84 2.30 19.50
C ASN A 312 -1.70 3.10 18.19
N GLU A 313 -0.61 2.91 17.46
CA GLU A 313 -0.41 3.51 16.12
C GLU A 313 -1.49 3.05 15.13
N ASP A 314 -1.75 1.74 15.08
CA ASP A 314 -2.79 1.20 14.22
C ASP A 314 -4.18 1.70 14.61
N ASN A 315 -4.49 1.71 15.91
CA ASN A 315 -5.75 2.25 16.41
C ASN A 315 -5.91 3.74 16.10
N GLN A 316 -4.85 4.53 16.25
CA GLN A 316 -4.88 5.94 15.90
C GLN A 316 -5.18 6.14 14.41
N PHE A 317 -4.49 5.42 13.54
CA PHE A 317 -4.73 5.51 12.10
C PHE A 317 -6.18 5.13 11.75
N TRP A 318 -6.63 3.94 12.18
CA TRP A 318 -7.95 3.42 11.81
C TRP A 318 -9.11 4.14 12.46
N SER A 319 -8.88 4.86 13.57
CA SER A 319 -9.91 5.75 14.15
C SER A 319 -10.24 6.95 13.27
N GLN A 320 -9.35 7.30 12.35
CA GLN A 320 -9.46 8.47 11.48
C GLN A 320 -9.61 8.10 10.00
N ALA A 321 -9.13 6.93 9.60
CA ALA A 321 -9.15 6.49 8.21
C ALA A 321 -10.59 6.29 7.71
N PRO A 322 -10.84 6.55 6.41
CA PRO A 322 -12.13 6.27 5.83
C PRO A 322 -12.40 4.76 5.80
N MET A 323 -13.63 4.35 6.15
CA MET A 323 -14.04 2.96 6.26
C MET A 323 -15.36 2.71 5.53
N LEU A 324 -15.41 1.61 4.78
CA LEU A 324 -16.66 1.10 4.23
C LEU A 324 -17.45 0.35 5.31
N SER A 325 -18.76 0.59 5.40
CA SER A 325 -19.66 -0.11 6.31
C SER A 325 -21.07 -0.22 5.73
N GLY A 326 -21.94 -1.00 6.37
CA GLY A 326 -23.25 -1.34 5.81
C GLY A 326 -23.15 -2.48 4.81
N ASP A 327 -23.95 -2.45 3.76
CA ASP A 327 -24.15 -3.54 2.82
C ASP A 327 -23.11 -3.61 1.67
N TRP A 328 -21.96 -2.92 1.80
CA TRP A 328 -20.84 -3.15 0.89
C TRP A 328 -20.38 -4.61 0.96
N PRO A 329 -19.92 -5.21 -0.15
CA PRO A 329 -19.35 -6.55 -0.13
C PRO A 329 -18.26 -6.70 0.94
N GLU A 330 -18.26 -7.78 1.70
CA GLU A 330 -17.24 -8.05 2.73
C GLU A 330 -15.82 -8.06 2.14
N THR A 331 -15.67 -8.62 0.94
CA THR A 331 -14.40 -8.61 0.21
C THR A 331 -13.91 -7.20 -0.10
N TRP A 332 -14.81 -6.25 -0.34
CA TRP A 332 -14.42 -4.84 -0.52
C TRP A 332 -13.96 -4.20 0.78
N LYS A 333 -14.65 -4.48 1.89
CA LYS A 333 -14.23 -3.98 3.21
C LYS A 333 -12.84 -4.49 3.59
N HIS A 334 -12.56 -5.77 3.33
CA HIS A 334 -11.25 -6.37 3.56
C HIS A 334 -10.18 -5.77 2.64
N GLY A 335 -10.43 -5.74 1.32
CA GLY A 335 -9.49 -5.20 0.35
C GLY A 335 -9.17 -3.72 0.60
N TRP A 336 -10.16 -2.94 1.01
CA TRP A 336 -10.00 -1.55 1.40
C TRP A 336 -8.98 -1.34 2.52
N VAL A 337 -9.05 -2.17 3.56
CA VAL A 337 -8.10 -2.12 4.67
C VAL A 337 -6.70 -2.48 4.20
N TYR A 338 -6.55 -3.52 3.40
CA TYR A 338 -5.25 -3.94 2.89
C TYR A 338 -4.62 -2.92 1.95
N ASP A 339 -5.41 -2.22 1.16
CA ASP A 339 -4.91 -1.15 0.31
C ASP A 339 -4.32 -0.02 1.17
N PHE A 340 -5.04 0.46 2.19
CA PHE A 340 -4.49 1.48 3.09
C PHE A 340 -3.27 0.98 3.88
N GLU A 341 -3.23 -0.29 4.30
CA GLU A 341 -2.05 -0.85 4.96
C GLU A 341 -0.85 -0.91 4.00
N THR A 342 -1.06 -1.23 2.72
CA THR A 342 -0.01 -1.18 1.70
C THR A 342 0.54 0.24 1.53
N LEU A 343 -0.34 1.24 1.42
CA LEU A 343 0.08 2.64 1.31
C LEU A 343 0.85 3.11 2.54
N ARG A 344 0.37 2.77 3.75
CA ARG A 344 1.09 3.05 5.00
C ARG A 344 2.48 2.42 5.02
N MET A 345 2.61 1.20 4.48
CA MET A 345 3.86 0.45 4.45
C MET A 345 4.88 1.06 3.50
N ASN A 346 4.43 1.64 2.39
CA ASN A 346 5.30 2.29 1.41
C ASN A 346 5.84 3.63 1.88
N VAL A 347 5.17 4.31 2.82
CA VAL A 347 5.69 5.55 3.39
C VAL A 347 6.83 5.26 4.37
N ARG A 348 8.00 5.82 4.07
CA ARG A 348 9.24 5.64 4.82
C ARG A 348 9.63 6.89 5.59
N GLN A 349 10.36 6.71 6.68
CA GLN A 349 10.98 7.80 7.42
C GLN A 349 12.20 8.37 6.66
N PRO A 350 12.62 9.60 6.95
CA PRO A 350 13.78 10.23 6.34
C PRO A 350 15.02 9.34 6.39
N LEU A 351 15.66 9.15 5.23
CA LEU A 351 16.84 8.31 5.09
C LEU A 351 17.70 8.76 3.91
N GLY A 352 19.00 8.78 4.08
CA GLY A 352 19.95 9.09 3.01
C GLY A 352 19.74 10.51 2.43
N ILE A 353 19.45 10.61 1.12
CA ILE A 353 19.14 11.88 0.47
C ILE A 353 17.80 12.44 0.90
N TYR A 354 16.84 11.61 1.24
CA TYR A 354 15.51 12.02 1.66
C TYR A 354 15.53 12.56 3.09
N LYS A 355 15.23 13.83 3.24
CA LYS A 355 15.18 14.54 4.53
C LYS A 355 13.78 14.61 5.12
N HIS A 356 12.78 14.26 4.31
CA HIS A 356 11.37 14.21 4.66
C HIS A 356 10.87 12.76 4.56
N PRO A 357 9.69 12.44 5.10
CA PRO A 357 9.02 11.17 4.80
C PRO A 357 8.88 11.02 3.28
N TRP A 358 9.10 9.83 2.78
CA TRP A 358 9.10 9.54 1.34
C TRP A 358 8.32 8.28 1.03
N ASP A 359 7.75 8.23 -0.15
CA ASP A 359 7.03 7.08 -0.64
C ASP A 359 7.95 6.16 -1.43
N ALA A 360 7.91 4.87 -1.10
CA ALA A 360 8.86 3.88 -1.57
C ALA A 360 8.36 3.07 -2.78
N MET A 361 7.30 3.52 -3.45
CA MET A 361 6.70 2.82 -4.59
C MET A 361 6.24 1.38 -4.25
N GLN A 362 7.15 0.56 -3.74
CA GLN A 362 6.91 -0.83 -3.32
C GLN A 362 7.85 -1.24 -2.17
N VAL A 363 7.40 -2.20 -1.38
CA VAL A 363 8.13 -2.65 -0.19
C VAL A 363 9.45 -3.34 -0.54
N SER A 364 9.47 -4.15 -1.58
CA SER A 364 10.62 -5.02 -1.92
C SER A 364 11.75 -4.33 -2.69
N SER A 365 11.47 -3.18 -3.30
CA SER A 365 12.43 -2.39 -4.07
C SER A 365 12.16 -0.89 -3.92
N PRO A 366 12.35 -0.33 -2.71
CA PRO A 366 11.98 1.04 -2.39
C PRO A 366 12.75 2.05 -3.24
N ARG A 367 12.02 3.00 -3.81
CA ARG A 367 12.52 4.15 -4.55
C ARG A 367 11.42 5.18 -4.72
N VAL A 368 11.77 6.42 -4.84
CA VAL A 368 10.82 7.48 -5.16
C VAL A 368 10.57 7.50 -6.66
N VAL A 369 9.31 7.48 -7.03
CA VAL A 369 8.82 7.71 -8.39
C VAL A 369 7.64 8.68 -8.29
N LEU A 370 7.79 9.90 -8.79
CA LEU A 370 6.82 10.99 -8.58
C LEU A 370 5.40 10.60 -9.00
N GLY A 371 5.24 9.92 -10.14
CA GLY A 371 3.92 9.53 -10.64
C GLY A 371 3.19 8.57 -9.71
N GLU A 372 3.91 7.62 -9.14
CA GLU A 372 3.40 6.65 -8.18
C GLU A 372 3.11 7.31 -6.85
N THR A 373 4.08 8.07 -6.34
CA THR A 373 3.90 8.85 -5.10
C THR A 373 2.66 9.76 -5.15
N CYS A 374 2.35 10.36 -6.30
CA CYS A 374 1.15 11.18 -6.44
C CYS A 374 -0.13 10.37 -6.26
N MET A 375 -0.23 9.22 -6.89
CA MET A 375 -1.41 8.35 -6.78
C MET A 375 -1.58 7.80 -5.37
N ASP A 376 -0.49 7.36 -4.76
CA ASP A 376 -0.45 6.82 -3.41
C ASP A 376 -0.86 7.90 -2.39
N MET A 377 -0.28 9.07 -2.48
CA MET A 377 -0.56 10.17 -1.57
C MET A 377 -1.95 10.78 -1.77
N MET A 378 -2.49 10.77 -2.99
CA MET A 378 -3.89 11.16 -3.19
C MET A 378 -4.83 10.23 -2.44
N THR A 379 -4.58 8.92 -2.52
CA THR A 379 -5.39 7.91 -1.80
C THR A 379 -5.20 8.04 -0.28
N LEU A 380 -3.96 8.13 0.18
CA LEU A 380 -3.64 8.24 1.61
C LEU A 380 -4.16 9.55 2.22
N SER A 381 -4.29 10.62 1.43
CA SER A 381 -4.79 11.91 1.90
C SER A 381 -6.22 11.87 2.44
N TYR A 382 -7.01 10.88 2.06
CA TYR A 382 -8.33 10.67 2.64
C TYR A 382 -8.29 10.17 4.10
N SER A 383 -7.15 9.63 4.55
CA SER A 383 -6.93 9.17 5.93
C SER A 383 -5.94 10.03 6.70
N ASP A 384 -4.85 10.44 6.06
CA ASP A 384 -3.78 11.26 6.67
C ASP A 384 -3.29 12.33 5.70
N PRO A 385 -4.06 13.43 5.54
CA PRO A 385 -3.69 14.50 4.62
C PRO A 385 -2.37 15.20 5.01
N GLU A 386 -2.03 15.22 6.31
CA GLU A 386 -0.79 15.84 6.78
C GLU A 386 0.44 15.03 6.37
N LEU A 387 0.37 13.71 6.47
CA LEU A 387 1.44 12.84 5.99
C LEU A 387 1.57 12.92 4.47
N ALA A 388 0.46 12.88 3.74
CA ALA A 388 0.46 13.00 2.28
C ALA A 388 1.12 14.31 1.82
N LYS A 389 0.80 15.43 2.46
CA LYS A 389 1.43 16.73 2.18
C LYS A 389 2.95 16.72 2.44
N LYS A 390 3.38 16.12 3.55
CA LYS A 390 4.83 16.03 3.89
C LYS A 390 5.58 15.18 2.89
N VAL A 391 5.02 14.06 2.46
CA VAL A 391 5.62 13.16 1.47
C VAL A 391 5.74 13.87 0.13
N LEU A 392 4.68 14.49 -0.36
CA LEU A 392 4.72 15.24 -1.63
C LEU A 392 5.71 16.40 -1.59
N TYR A 393 5.74 17.15 -0.50
CA TYR A 393 6.75 18.20 -0.33
C TYR A 393 8.16 17.62 -0.42
N GLY A 394 8.45 16.55 0.33
CA GLY A 394 9.75 15.89 0.34
C GLY A 394 10.14 15.33 -1.03
N THR A 395 9.18 14.79 -1.78
CA THR A 395 9.41 14.24 -3.11
C THR A 395 9.99 15.28 -4.08
N PHE A 396 9.51 16.52 -4.01
CA PHE A 396 10.07 17.62 -4.80
C PHE A 396 11.31 18.27 -4.17
N ALA A 397 11.29 18.49 -2.86
CA ALA A 397 12.35 19.21 -2.17
C ALA A 397 13.66 18.42 -2.03
N ASP A 398 13.57 17.10 -1.89
CA ASP A 398 14.72 16.19 -1.75
C ASP A 398 15.14 15.55 -3.09
N ALA A 399 14.45 15.87 -4.19
CA ALA A 399 14.77 15.36 -5.51
C ALA A 399 16.19 15.77 -5.94
N ILE A 400 16.90 14.87 -6.58
CA ILE A 400 18.27 15.11 -7.07
C ILE A 400 18.32 16.08 -8.27
N ALA A 401 17.20 16.25 -8.97
CA ALA A 401 17.05 17.21 -10.07
C ALA A 401 15.57 17.66 -10.18
N PRO A 402 15.29 18.82 -10.80
CA PRO A 402 13.93 19.38 -10.87
C PRO A 402 12.90 18.50 -11.58
N ASN A 403 13.30 17.63 -12.51
CA ASN A 403 12.44 16.68 -13.20
C ASN A 403 12.08 15.44 -12.36
N VAL A 404 12.50 15.43 -11.10
CA VAL A 404 12.26 14.35 -10.13
C VAL A 404 12.59 12.96 -10.71
N PRO A 405 13.88 12.68 -10.98
CA PRO A 405 14.30 11.38 -11.47
C PRO A 405 13.98 10.28 -10.46
N CYS A 406 13.66 9.09 -10.98
CA CYS A 406 13.46 7.91 -10.16
C CYS A 406 14.76 7.57 -9.41
N SER A 407 14.74 7.70 -8.09
CA SER A 407 15.94 7.59 -7.26
C SER A 407 15.71 6.83 -5.96
N ARG A 408 16.82 6.38 -5.36
CA ARG A 408 16.86 5.70 -4.08
C ARG A 408 17.42 6.61 -2.99
N GLU A 409 17.32 6.15 -1.77
CA GLU A 409 17.82 6.85 -0.58
C GLU A 409 19.34 7.13 -0.61
N ASP A 410 20.12 6.38 -1.38
CA ASP A 410 21.56 6.61 -1.57
C ASP A 410 21.90 7.59 -2.71
N GLY A 411 20.87 8.12 -3.39
CA GLY A 411 21.00 9.01 -4.53
C GLY A 411 21.23 8.30 -5.86
N SER A 412 21.22 6.98 -5.90
CA SER A 412 21.32 6.24 -7.16
C SER A 412 20.05 6.38 -7.99
N VAL A 413 20.24 6.53 -9.30
CA VAL A 413 19.17 6.61 -10.31
C VAL A 413 19.06 5.26 -11.00
N ASN A 414 17.88 4.78 -11.25
CA ASN A 414 17.67 3.48 -11.87
C ASN A 414 17.16 3.55 -13.31
N MET A 415 16.71 4.71 -13.77
CA MET A 415 16.26 4.93 -15.14
C MET A 415 17.18 5.96 -15.79
N VAL A 416 18.00 5.49 -16.73
CA VAL A 416 18.92 6.31 -17.50
C VAL A 416 18.68 6.01 -18.97
N SER A 417 18.38 7.05 -19.72
CA SER A 417 18.15 6.96 -21.18
C SER A 417 19.38 6.50 -21.95
N ALA A 418 19.19 6.04 -23.16
CA ALA A 418 20.28 5.61 -24.04
C ALA A 418 21.31 6.72 -24.36
N ASP A 419 20.93 7.99 -24.25
CA ASP A 419 21.82 9.15 -24.36
C ASP A 419 22.55 9.50 -23.06
N GLY A 420 22.32 8.74 -21.98
CA GLY A 420 22.91 8.95 -20.67
C GLY A 420 22.19 9.96 -19.79
N SER A 421 21.07 10.53 -20.25
CA SER A 421 20.26 11.44 -19.43
C SER A 421 19.41 10.69 -18.41
N GLU A 422 19.23 11.29 -17.23
CA GLU A 422 18.36 10.79 -16.18
C GLU A 422 16.89 10.99 -16.54
N CYS A 423 16.09 9.93 -16.49
CA CYS A 423 14.68 9.97 -16.79
C CYS A 423 13.92 10.53 -15.61
N GLY A 424 13.19 11.63 -15.85
CA GLY A 424 12.25 12.20 -14.89
C GLY A 424 10.87 11.58 -15.03
N THR A 425 9.93 12.09 -14.23
CA THR A 425 8.51 11.76 -14.35
C THR A 425 7.80 12.82 -15.16
N ALA A 426 7.23 12.45 -16.29
CA ALA A 426 6.44 13.37 -17.11
C ALA A 426 5.12 13.79 -16.41
N PRO A 427 4.59 14.99 -16.70
CA PRO A 427 3.47 15.56 -15.95
C PRO A 427 2.14 14.78 -16.07
N MET A 428 1.96 13.92 -17.07
CA MET A 428 0.80 13.04 -17.17
C MET A 428 0.94 11.76 -16.37
N TRP A 429 2.13 11.37 -15.98
CA TRP A 429 2.34 10.19 -15.17
C TRP A 429 2.03 10.49 -13.70
N GLY A 430 0.89 9.98 -13.22
CA GLY A 430 0.36 10.23 -11.89
C GLY A 430 -0.20 11.64 -11.67
N TYR A 431 -0.20 12.51 -12.68
CA TYR A 431 -0.81 13.84 -12.64
C TYR A 431 -0.42 14.69 -11.41
N PRO A 432 0.86 14.98 -11.18
CA PRO A 432 1.32 15.62 -9.94
C PRO A 432 0.60 16.92 -9.62
N PHE A 433 0.37 17.80 -10.59
CA PHE A 433 -0.29 19.08 -10.35
C PHE A 433 -1.78 18.93 -10.07
N HIS A 434 -2.46 18.02 -10.75
CA HIS A 434 -3.85 17.67 -10.48
C HIS A 434 -4.01 17.14 -9.05
N VAL A 435 -3.17 16.18 -8.66
CA VAL A 435 -3.16 15.60 -7.31
C VAL A 435 -2.88 16.65 -6.24
N ILE A 436 -1.86 17.47 -6.42
CA ILE A 436 -1.52 18.56 -5.48
C ILE A 436 -2.69 19.54 -5.33
N GLN A 437 -3.36 19.89 -6.43
CA GLN A 437 -4.56 20.72 -6.39
C GLN A 437 -5.72 20.07 -5.61
N LEU A 438 -5.93 18.77 -5.76
CA LEU A 438 -6.97 18.04 -5.03
C LEU A 438 -6.66 17.96 -3.53
N ILE A 439 -5.42 17.63 -3.15
CA ILE A 439 -5.00 17.60 -1.75
C ILE A 439 -5.06 18.99 -1.13
N PHE A 440 -4.74 20.03 -1.91
CA PHE A 440 -4.96 21.41 -1.47
C PHE A 440 -6.46 21.70 -1.25
N ALA A 441 -7.32 21.22 -2.13
CA ALA A 441 -8.78 21.38 -1.96
C ALA A 441 -9.32 20.66 -0.73
N LEU A 442 -8.74 19.50 -0.37
CA LEU A 442 -9.07 18.76 0.86
C LEU A 442 -8.59 19.48 2.12
N SER A 443 -7.44 20.14 2.09
CA SER A 443 -6.80 20.71 3.30
C SER A 443 -6.98 22.21 3.46
N GLY A 444 -7.09 22.96 2.37
CA GLY A 444 -7.10 24.43 2.37
C GLY A 444 -5.79 25.08 2.82
N ASP A 445 -4.69 24.33 2.84
CA ASP A 445 -3.40 24.73 3.40
C ASP A 445 -2.57 25.59 2.43
N THR A 446 -2.73 26.89 2.51
CA THR A 446 -1.98 27.86 1.68
C THR A 446 -0.50 27.93 2.04
N VAL A 447 -0.12 27.62 3.29
CA VAL A 447 1.29 27.60 3.72
C VAL A 447 2.03 26.45 3.04
N TRP A 448 1.40 25.28 2.97
CA TRP A 448 1.93 24.15 2.24
C TRP A 448 2.13 24.46 0.75
N VAL A 449 1.13 25.07 0.11
CA VAL A 449 1.22 25.48 -1.30
C VAL A 449 2.36 26.50 -1.50
N ASP A 450 2.50 27.52 -0.64
CA ASP A 450 3.59 28.48 -0.76
C ASP A 450 4.97 27.85 -0.64
N SER A 451 5.12 26.89 0.29
CA SER A 451 6.37 26.14 0.46
C SER A 451 6.72 25.25 -0.74
N LEU A 452 5.72 24.68 -1.39
CA LEU A 452 5.87 23.76 -2.53
C LEU A 452 6.05 24.52 -3.86
N TYR A 453 5.49 25.71 -3.97
CA TYR A 453 5.42 26.51 -5.21
C TYR A 453 6.78 26.69 -5.94
N PRO A 454 7.91 27.00 -5.29
CA PRO A 454 9.20 27.14 -5.97
C PRO A 454 9.66 25.86 -6.66
N TYR A 455 9.41 24.72 -6.05
CA TYR A 455 9.79 23.42 -6.60
C TYR A 455 8.93 23.02 -7.80
N LEU A 456 7.62 23.27 -7.72
CA LEU A 456 6.69 23.07 -8.84
C LEU A 456 7.05 23.96 -10.03
N LYS A 457 7.41 25.21 -9.76
CA LYS A 457 7.90 26.16 -10.79
C LYS A 457 9.17 25.62 -11.45
N SER A 458 10.16 25.18 -10.66
CA SER A 458 11.40 24.60 -11.18
C SER A 458 11.17 23.34 -12.02
N TYR A 459 10.22 22.50 -11.62
CA TYR A 459 9.83 21.32 -12.39
C TYR A 459 9.31 21.71 -13.80
N ILE A 460 8.35 22.62 -13.90
CA ILE A 460 7.80 23.07 -15.18
C ILE A 460 8.89 23.73 -16.04
N GLU A 461 9.69 24.62 -15.46
CA GLU A 461 10.77 25.32 -16.16
C GLU A 461 11.82 24.35 -16.71
N TRP A 462 12.09 23.26 -15.98
CA TRP A 462 12.98 22.19 -16.46
C TRP A 462 12.39 21.50 -17.70
N TRP A 463 11.13 21.09 -17.66
CA TRP A 463 10.43 20.45 -18.80
C TRP A 463 10.40 21.37 -20.00
N LEU A 464 10.07 22.64 -19.84
CA LEU A 464 10.08 23.63 -20.92
C LEU A 464 11.46 23.83 -21.55
N ARG A 465 12.51 23.70 -20.75
CA ARG A 465 13.91 23.89 -21.23
C ARG A 465 14.47 22.65 -21.93
N TYR A 466 14.22 21.46 -21.40
CA TYR A 466 14.92 20.25 -21.79
C TYR A 466 14.07 19.23 -22.52
N ARG A 467 12.76 19.40 -22.53
CA ARG A 467 11.79 18.51 -23.20
C ARG A 467 10.86 19.28 -24.14
N THR A 468 11.40 20.34 -24.76
CA THR A 468 10.70 21.11 -25.79
C THR A 468 11.57 21.10 -27.04
N ASP A 469 10.98 20.75 -28.18
CA ASP A 469 11.67 20.77 -29.46
C ASP A 469 11.85 22.19 -30.01
N SER A 470 12.56 22.32 -31.14
CA SER A 470 12.85 23.62 -31.76
C SER A 470 11.63 24.40 -32.25
N GLU A 471 10.49 23.75 -32.41
CA GLU A 471 9.21 24.36 -32.79
C GLU A 471 8.34 24.67 -31.57
N GLY A 472 8.79 24.36 -30.37
CA GLY A 472 8.10 24.66 -29.10
C GLY A 472 7.11 23.57 -28.65
N TRP A 473 7.20 22.34 -29.13
CA TRP A 473 6.38 21.22 -28.71
C TRP A 473 7.06 20.37 -27.66
N LEU A 474 6.26 19.87 -26.73
CA LEU A 474 6.74 18.98 -25.67
C LEU A 474 6.84 17.52 -26.14
N HIS A 475 7.84 16.83 -25.59
CA HIS A 475 8.09 15.40 -25.80
C HIS A 475 8.62 14.75 -24.53
N CYS A 476 8.53 13.42 -24.42
CA CYS A 476 9.35 12.65 -23.50
C CYS A 476 10.68 12.30 -24.18
N ASN A 477 11.74 12.12 -23.41
CA ASN A 477 13.00 11.65 -23.97
C ASN A 477 12.92 10.17 -24.37
N ASN A 478 12.15 9.37 -23.60
CA ASN A 478 11.91 7.96 -23.88
C ASN A 478 10.63 7.47 -23.20
N SER A 479 10.34 6.15 -23.34
CA SER A 479 9.16 5.52 -22.73
C SER A 479 9.15 5.59 -21.21
N TRP A 480 10.29 5.52 -20.55
CA TRP A 480 10.37 5.51 -19.08
C TRP A 480 9.91 6.83 -18.46
N GLU A 481 10.14 7.97 -19.10
CA GLU A 481 9.63 9.25 -18.60
C GLU A 481 8.10 9.34 -18.58
N SER A 482 7.44 8.51 -19.40
CA SER A 482 5.97 8.48 -19.49
C SER A 482 5.30 7.52 -18.49
N GLY A 483 6.06 6.64 -17.86
CA GLY A 483 5.53 5.52 -17.09
C GLY A 483 4.92 4.39 -17.93
N GLN A 484 5.06 4.47 -19.26
CA GLN A 484 4.56 3.48 -20.21
C GLN A 484 5.73 2.76 -20.89
N ASP A 485 6.54 2.05 -20.11
CA ASP A 485 7.84 1.52 -20.50
C ASP A 485 7.83 0.76 -21.83
N GLY A 486 6.92 -0.16 -22.00
CA GLY A 486 6.78 -0.95 -23.22
C GLY A 486 5.80 -0.40 -24.26
N SER A 487 5.39 0.87 -24.17
CA SER A 487 4.35 1.43 -25.05
C SER A 487 4.81 1.59 -26.49
N LYS A 488 3.98 1.12 -27.40
CA LYS A 488 4.17 1.33 -28.85
C LYS A 488 4.24 2.79 -29.27
N ARG A 489 3.74 3.71 -28.45
CA ARG A 489 3.83 5.16 -28.66
C ARG A 489 5.27 5.64 -28.82
N PHE A 490 6.18 5.06 -28.03
CA PHE A 490 7.59 5.45 -27.98
C PHE A 490 8.51 4.48 -28.72
N ILE A 491 8.03 3.24 -28.97
CA ILE A 491 8.79 2.20 -29.68
C ILE A 491 8.42 2.17 -31.17
N VAL A 492 8.10 3.32 -31.75
CA VAL A 492 7.54 3.44 -33.12
C VAL A 492 8.51 3.03 -34.23
N ALA A 493 9.82 2.98 -33.93
CA ALA A 493 10.82 2.75 -34.96
C ALA A 493 12.00 1.93 -34.45
N GLU A 494 11.80 0.65 -34.16
CA GLU A 494 12.88 -0.29 -33.84
C GLU A 494 13.65 0.00 -32.54
N HIS A 495 13.11 0.78 -31.62
CA HIS A 495 13.77 1.15 -30.39
C HIS A 495 13.31 0.27 -29.23
N ASN A 496 14.24 -0.08 -28.35
CA ASN A 496 13.98 -0.72 -27.06
C ASN A 496 13.52 0.32 -26.01
N GLU A 497 12.96 -0.14 -24.92
CA GLU A 497 12.71 0.68 -23.76
C GLU A 497 13.95 1.51 -23.37
N GLY A 498 13.75 2.78 -23.00
CA GLY A 498 14.84 3.70 -22.69
C GLY A 498 15.58 4.28 -23.89
N ALA A 499 15.30 3.86 -25.14
CA ALA A 499 15.84 4.50 -26.32
C ALA A 499 15.26 5.91 -26.51
N VAL A 500 16.08 6.82 -27.02
CA VAL A 500 15.66 8.21 -27.25
C VAL A 500 14.54 8.27 -28.29
N ALA A 501 13.44 8.88 -27.92
CA ALA A 501 12.23 9.04 -28.72
C ALA A 501 11.73 10.50 -28.74
N ASP A 502 12.66 11.45 -28.68
CA ASP A 502 12.42 12.89 -28.62
C ASP A 502 11.72 13.48 -29.87
N PHE A 503 11.63 12.70 -30.95
CA PHE A 503 10.86 13.01 -32.15
C PHE A 503 9.35 12.73 -31.98
N VAL A 504 8.90 12.11 -30.88
CA VAL A 504 7.49 11.87 -30.60
C VAL A 504 6.92 13.01 -29.75
N ARG A 505 6.20 13.93 -30.38
CA ARG A 505 5.39 14.93 -29.69
C ARG A 505 4.20 14.25 -29.06
N THR A 506 4.06 14.31 -27.77
CA THR A 506 3.05 13.54 -27.03
C THR A 506 1.89 14.41 -26.58
N VAL A 507 0.68 14.02 -26.95
CA VAL A 507 -0.54 14.81 -26.69
C VAL A 507 -0.87 14.89 -25.20
N ASP A 508 -0.58 13.85 -24.44
CA ASP A 508 -0.81 13.79 -23.01
C ASP A 508 0.17 14.69 -22.23
N VAL A 509 1.43 14.79 -22.67
CA VAL A 509 2.39 15.73 -22.07
C VAL A 509 1.95 17.18 -22.32
N GLU A 510 1.53 17.52 -23.54
CA GLU A 510 1.00 18.87 -23.83
C GLU A 510 -0.21 19.20 -22.96
N ALA A 511 -1.18 18.28 -22.85
CA ALA A 511 -2.40 18.48 -22.09
C ALA A 511 -2.17 18.56 -20.59
N SER A 512 -1.36 17.67 -20.04
CA SER A 512 -1.04 17.67 -18.60
C SER A 512 -0.15 18.84 -18.21
N MET A 513 0.72 19.30 -19.10
CA MET A 513 1.48 20.52 -18.87
C MET A 513 0.59 21.77 -18.93
N ALA A 514 -0.42 21.79 -19.80
CA ALA A 514 -1.43 22.85 -19.80
C ALA A 514 -2.15 22.90 -18.44
N GLU A 515 -2.61 21.76 -17.93
CA GLU A 515 -3.22 21.69 -16.59
C GLU A 515 -2.25 22.13 -15.51
N ALA A 516 -0.99 21.68 -15.53
CA ALA A 516 0.03 22.07 -14.57
C ALA A 516 0.16 23.60 -14.50
N MET A 517 0.21 24.26 -15.64
CA MET A 517 0.29 25.73 -15.72
C MET A 517 -0.99 26.42 -15.25
N MET A 518 -2.18 25.88 -15.55
CA MET A 518 -3.45 26.38 -15.00
C MET A 518 -3.51 26.25 -13.48
N VAL A 519 -2.97 25.15 -12.92
CA VAL A 519 -2.85 24.97 -11.46
C VAL A 519 -1.89 25.99 -10.88
N MET A 520 -0.74 26.23 -11.52
CA MET A 520 0.23 27.23 -11.09
C MET A 520 -0.30 28.67 -11.19
N GLU A 521 -1.10 28.97 -12.22
CA GLU A 521 -1.82 30.25 -12.32
C GLU A 521 -2.71 30.48 -11.10
N LYS A 522 -3.48 29.46 -10.74
CA LYS A 522 -4.37 29.47 -9.57
C LYS A 522 -3.60 29.62 -8.27
N PHE A 523 -2.51 28.88 -8.09
CA PHE A 523 -1.66 29.00 -6.91
C PHE A 523 -0.99 30.37 -6.83
N ALA A 524 -0.55 30.93 -7.97
CA ALA A 524 0.00 32.28 -8.02
C ALA A 524 -1.04 33.35 -7.62
N ASP A 525 -2.30 33.21 -8.04
CA ASP A 525 -3.40 34.11 -7.61
C ASP A 525 -3.61 34.05 -6.09
N ILE A 526 -3.66 32.82 -5.51
CA ILE A 526 -3.81 32.63 -4.07
C ILE A 526 -2.67 33.26 -3.27
N LEU A 527 -1.46 33.11 -3.78
CA LEU A 527 -0.24 33.58 -3.14
C LEU A 527 0.07 35.07 -3.46
N GLY A 528 -0.78 35.73 -4.25
CA GLY A 528 -0.59 37.12 -4.65
C GLY A 528 0.57 37.39 -5.61
N LYS A 529 1.06 36.33 -6.31
CA LYS A 529 2.21 36.39 -7.24
C LYS A 529 1.72 36.79 -8.65
N LYS A 530 1.25 38.01 -8.82
CA LYS A 530 0.56 38.47 -10.04
C LYS A 530 1.35 38.30 -11.35
N HIS A 531 2.65 38.57 -11.32
CA HIS A 531 3.52 38.42 -12.48
C HIS A 531 3.58 36.93 -12.93
N ASP A 532 3.75 36.01 -11.97
CA ASP A 532 3.75 34.59 -12.27
C ASP A 532 2.37 34.13 -12.78
N GLN A 533 1.28 34.68 -12.20
CA GLN A 533 -0.09 34.37 -12.63
C GLN A 533 -0.29 34.69 -14.12
N GLU A 534 0.11 35.88 -14.56
CA GLU A 534 0.00 36.28 -15.97
C GLU A 534 0.85 35.38 -16.90
N ASN A 535 2.08 35.09 -16.46
CA ASN A 535 2.98 34.21 -17.22
C ASN A 535 2.41 32.79 -17.37
N TRP A 536 1.92 32.20 -16.28
CA TRP A 536 1.34 30.86 -16.33
C TRP A 536 0.10 30.79 -17.23
N LYS A 537 -0.73 31.83 -17.21
CA LYS A 537 -1.86 31.95 -18.09
C LYS A 537 -1.45 31.91 -19.57
N ILE A 538 -0.48 32.73 -19.97
CA ILE A 538 0.02 32.80 -21.36
C ILE A 538 0.59 31.43 -21.77
N LEU A 539 1.38 30.82 -20.92
CA LEU A 539 1.99 29.52 -21.21
C LEU A 539 0.96 28.41 -21.30
N SER A 540 -0.07 28.40 -20.44
CA SER A 540 -1.14 27.40 -20.50
C SER A 540 -1.96 27.52 -21.77
N GLU A 541 -2.31 28.74 -22.20
CA GLU A 541 -3.02 29.00 -23.46
C GLU A 541 -2.24 28.46 -24.67
N GLN A 542 -0.91 28.56 -24.66
CA GLN A 542 -0.07 27.97 -25.73
C GLN A 542 -0.15 26.45 -25.72
N ARG A 543 -0.06 25.82 -24.56
CA ARG A 543 -0.15 24.33 -24.44
C ARG A 543 -1.54 23.82 -24.82
N ILE A 544 -2.60 24.53 -24.45
CA ILE A 544 -3.99 24.24 -24.86
C ILE A 544 -4.09 24.28 -26.39
N LYS A 545 -3.56 25.30 -27.02
CA LYS A 545 -3.55 25.43 -28.49
C LYS A 545 -2.81 24.26 -29.14
N ASN A 546 -1.65 23.89 -28.62
CA ASN A 546 -0.88 22.75 -29.10
C ASN A 546 -1.69 21.46 -28.97
N THR A 547 -2.30 21.22 -27.81
CA THR A 547 -3.15 20.03 -27.57
C THR A 547 -4.29 19.96 -28.58
N HIS A 548 -4.99 21.07 -28.84
CA HIS A 548 -6.08 21.10 -29.83
C HIS A 548 -5.60 20.78 -31.26
N ALA A 549 -4.39 21.20 -31.63
CA ALA A 549 -3.80 20.91 -32.93
C ALA A 549 -3.41 19.42 -33.11
N MET A 550 -3.37 18.64 -32.01
CA MET A 550 -3.10 17.19 -32.03
C MET A 550 -4.38 16.34 -32.12
N PHE A 551 -5.50 16.92 -32.53
CA PHE A 551 -6.77 16.22 -32.69
C PHE A 551 -6.97 15.89 -34.17
N PHE A 552 -7.00 14.59 -34.52
CA PHE A 552 -7.11 14.08 -35.90
C PHE A 552 -8.10 12.91 -35.95
N ASP A 553 -8.96 12.91 -36.95
CA ASP A 553 -9.89 11.81 -37.20
C ASP A 553 -10.70 11.41 -35.94
N ASN A 554 -11.28 12.40 -35.27
CA ASN A 554 -12.08 12.25 -34.04
C ASN A 554 -11.34 11.66 -32.83
N TRP A 555 -10.01 11.75 -32.83
CA TRP A 555 -9.18 11.23 -31.76
C TRP A 555 -7.93 12.09 -31.52
N PHE A 556 -7.49 12.20 -30.28
CA PHE A 556 -6.19 12.79 -29.96
C PHE A 556 -5.06 11.84 -30.35
N ARG A 557 -4.00 12.38 -30.94
CA ARG A 557 -2.88 11.59 -31.47
C ARG A 557 -1.56 12.27 -31.21
N ASP A 558 -0.53 11.44 -31.00
CA ASP A 558 0.85 11.90 -31.02
C ASP A 558 1.26 12.28 -32.44
N VAL A 559 2.26 13.17 -32.54
CA VAL A 559 2.76 13.69 -33.82
C VAL A 559 4.24 13.36 -33.96
N ASP A 560 4.62 12.84 -35.13
CA ASP A 560 6.03 12.63 -35.47
C ASP A 560 6.67 13.97 -35.91
N ALA A 561 7.55 14.51 -35.08
CA ALA A 561 8.23 15.79 -35.33
C ALA A 561 9.07 15.82 -36.63
N ARG A 562 9.52 14.66 -37.13
CA ARG A 562 10.33 14.54 -38.34
C ARG A 562 9.56 14.87 -39.61
N ASN A 563 8.24 14.73 -39.59
CA ASN A 563 7.38 14.97 -40.76
C ASN A 563 6.11 15.77 -40.47
N GLY A 564 5.88 16.12 -39.20
CA GLY A 564 4.72 16.88 -38.74
C GLY A 564 3.37 16.16 -38.86
N LYS A 565 3.36 14.83 -39.02
CA LYS A 565 2.14 14.04 -39.22
C LYS A 565 1.72 13.30 -37.95
N PRO A 566 0.41 13.07 -37.76
CA PRO A 566 -0.06 12.22 -36.69
C PRO A 566 0.46 10.79 -36.83
N ILE A 567 0.83 10.17 -35.73
CA ILE A 567 1.26 8.78 -35.67
C ILE A 567 0.02 7.90 -35.74
N LEU A 568 -0.19 7.29 -36.91
CA LEU A 568 -1.35 6.43 -37.21
C LEU A 568 -0.90 4.96 -37.17
N LEU A 569 -0.85 4.37 -35.99
CA LEU A 569 -0.65 2.94 -35.87
C LEU A 569 -1.98 2.21 -35.98
N LYS A 570 -2.02 1.16 -36.78
CA LYS A 570 -3.23 0.33 -36.94
C LYS A 570 -3.67 -0.22 -35.54
N GLU A 571 -4.92 0.00 -35.21
CA GLU A 571 -5.52 -0.44 -33.94
C GLU A 571 -4.83 0.12 -32.67
N TYR A 572 -4.18 1.26 -32.81
CA TYR A 572 -3.46 1.88 -31.71
C TYR A 572 -4.28 3.01 -31.08
N TYR A 573 -4.91 2.68 -29.97
CA TYR A 573 -5.59 3.63 -29.09
C TYR A 573 -5.04 3.43 -27.68
N ASP A 574 -4.39 4.45 -27.15
CA ASP A 574 -3.88 4.44 -25.80
C ASP A 574 -4.78 5.24 -24.87
N VAL A 575 -5.04 4.73 -23.67
CA VAL A 575 -5.92 5.39 -22.69
C VAL A 575 -5.36 6.75 -22.27
N MET A 576 -4.04 6.93 -22.29
CA MET A 576 -3.41 8.23 -21.98
C MET A 576 -3.73 9.32 -23.01
N MET A 577 -4.19 8.95 -24.20
CA MET A 577 -4.71 9.93 -25.17
C MET A 577 -6.06 10.56 -24.75
N LEU A 578 -6.67 10.10 -23.65
CA LEU A 578 -7.79 10.76 -22.97
C LEU A 578 -7.35 11.90 -22.03
N THR A 579 -6.06 12.11 -21.83
CA THR A 579 -5.52 13.16 -20.95
C THR A 579 -6.08 14.56 -21.26
N PRO A 580 -6.29 14.98 -22.51
CA PRO A 580 -6.93 16.28 -22.80
C PRO A 580 -8.32 16.45 -22.17
N LEU A 581 -9.09 15.35 -22.04
CA LEU A 581 -10.38 15.36 -21.35
C LEU A 581 -10.18 15.32 -19.82
N ALA A 582 -9.27 14.48 -19.34
CA ALA A 582 -8.96 14.37 -17.91
C ALA A 582 -8.50 15.72 -17.34
N CYS A 583 -7.66 16.45 -18.07
CA CYS A 583 -7.11 17.77 -17.70
C CYS A 583 -8.03 18.96 -18.05
N LYS A 584 -9.25 18.71 -18.55
CA LYS A 584 -10.22 19.76 -18.97
C LYS A 584 -9.67 20.70 -20.04
N VAL A 585 -8.83 20.20 -20.92
CA VAL A 585 -8.21 20.96 -22.03
C VAL A 585 -9.00 20.80 -23.33
N ALA A 586 -9.67 19.66 -23.53
CA ALA A 586 -10.44 19.39 -24.73
C ALA A 586 -11.64 20.34 -24.87
N THR A 587 -11.96 20.72 -26.12
CA THR A 587 -13.19 21.49 -26.44
C THR A 587 -14.44 20.61 -26.28
N PRO A 588 -15.63 21.21 -26.08
CA PRO A 588 -16.91 20.46 -26.07
C PRO A 588 -17.10 19.57 -27.29
N ASP A 589 -16.77 20.08 -28.50
CA ASP A 589 -16.91 19.31 -29.75
C ASP A 589 -15.94 18.11 -29.79
N GLN A 590 -14.71 18.27 -29.29
CA GLN A 590 -13.74 17.19 -29.20
C GLN A 590 -14.20 16.13 -28.19
N ILE A 591 -14.77 16.56 -27.06
CA ILE A 591 -15.33 15.65 -26.05
C ILE A 591 -16.41 14.78 -26.67
N GLU A 592 -17.39 15.38 -27.36
CA GLU A 592 -18.49 14.63 -28.01
C GLU A 592 -17.96 13.59 -29.02
N GLN A 593 -16.95 13.96 -29.80
CA GLN A 593 -16.35 13.07 -30.81
C GLN A 593 -15.59 11.91 -30.18
N VAL A 594 -15.01 12.10 -28.99
CA VAL A 594 -14.22 11.08 -28.25
C VAL A 594 -15.10 10.13 -27.43
N LYS A 595 -16.33 10.50 -27.06
CA LYS A 595 -17.23 9.68 -26.21
C LYS A 595 -17.33 8.19 -26.58
N PRO A 596 -17.41 7.77 -27.87
CA PRO A 596 -17.45 6.35 -28.21
C PRO A 596 -16.24 5.53 -27.71
N MET A 597 -15.11 6.20 -27.48
CA MET A 597 -13.90 5.53 -27.01
C MET A 597 -13.98 5.07 -25.54
N PHE A 598 -14.85 5.66 -24.74
CA PHE A 598 -15.08 5.16 -23.38
C PHE A 598 -15.61 3.73 -23.39
N HIS A 599 -16.56 3.41 -24.28
CA HIS A 599 -17.04 2.04 -24.46
C HIS A 599 -15.95 1.11 -25.01
N TYR A 600 -15.12 1.61 -25.91
CA TYR A 600 -13.98 0.85 -26.45
C TYR A 600 -13.02 0.41 -25.34
N PHE A 601 -12.58 1.34 -24.48
CA PHE A 601 -11.66 1.00 -23.40
C PHE A 601 -12.34 0.12 -22.33
N ALA A 602 -13.56 0.40 -21.93
CA ALA A 602 -14.29 -0.39 -20.95
C ALA A 602 -14.51 -1.84 -21.39
N SER A 603 -14.75 -2.09 -22.70
CA SER A 603 -15.01 -3.43 -23.24
C SER A 603 -13.74 -4.23 -23.54
N ASN A 604 -12.62 -3.59 -23.84
CA ASN A 604 -11.39 -4.27 -24.26
C ASN A 604 -10.45 -4.67 -23.11
N ARG A 605 -10.86 -4.52 -21.84
CA ARG A 605 -10.09 -4.91 -20.64
C ARG A 605 -8.64 -4.39 -20.61
N ARG A 606 -8.39 -3.22 -21.18
CA ARG A 606 -7.06 -2.56 -21.20
C ARG A 606 -6.83 -1.63 -20.01
N LEU A 607 -7.69 -1.73 -18.99
CA LEU A 607 -7.68 -0.88 -17.82
C LEU A 607 -7.19 -1.68 -16.60
N GLU A 608 -5.99 -2.22 -16.71
CA GLU A 608 -5.32 -2.96 -15.64
C GLU A 608 -4.24 -2.11 -14.95
N TRP A 609 -3.75 -1.10 -15.63
CA TRP A 609 -2.76 -0.17 -15.11
C TRP A 609 -3.42 0.98 -14.36
N PRO A 610 -3.22 1.11 -13.02
CA PRO A 610 -3.91 2.11 -12.21
C PRO A 610 -3.86 3.55 -12.73
N PRO A 611 -2.71 4.11 -13.17
CA PRO A 611 -2.68 5.46 -13.76
C PRO A 611 -3.56 5.62 -15.00
N GLY A 612 -3.64 4.59 -15.85
CA GLY A 612 -4.54 4.60 -17.01
C GLY A 612 -6.01 4.61 -16.62
N VAL A 613 -6.37 3.91 -15.53
CA VAL A 613 -7.73 3.97 -14.98
C VAL A 613 -8.02 5.36 -14.40
N PHE A 614 -7.04 6.02 -13.80
CA PHE A 614 -7.21 7.40 -13.33
C PHE A 614 -7.52 8.34 -14.51
N THR A 615 -6.70 8.29 -15.56
CA THR A 615 -6.96 9.06 -16.79
C THR A 615 -8.35 8.79 -17.35
N PHE A 616 -8.74 7.52 -17.44
CA PHE A 616 -10.06 7.12 -17.95
C PHE A 616 -11.20 7.69 -17.09
N THR A 617 -11.14 7.54 -15.78
CA THR A 617 -12.21 7.95 -14.87
C THR A 617 -12.35 9.46 -14.74
N GLU A 618 -11.24 10.22 -14.75
CA GLU A 618 -11.27 11.68 -14.75
C GLU A 618 -11.77 12.22 -16.12
N ALA A 619 -11.35 11.61 -17.23
CA ALA A 619 -11.88 11.94 -18.55
C ALA A 619 -13.39 11.65 -18.66
N ALA A 620 -13.83 10.49 -18.17
CA ALA A 620 -15.24 10.12 -18.17
C ALA A 620 -16.09 11.07 -17.31
N TRP A 621 -15.57 11.48 -16.14
CA TRP A 621 -16.24 12.49 -15.32
C TRP A 621 -16.45 13.80 -16.09
N ASN A 622 -15.40 14.30 -16.74
CA ASN A 622 -15.43 15.57 -17.47
C ASN A 622 -16.27 15.48 -18.77
N ALA A 623 -16.41 14.29 -19.33
CA ALA A 623 -17.25 14.01 -20.51
C ALA A 623 -18.72 13.72 -20.17
N GLY A 624 -19.06 13.59 -18.89
CA GLY A 624 -20.41 13.19 -18.45
C GLY A 624 -20.68 11.69 -18.50
N GLU A 625 -19.66 10.85 -18.80
CA GLU A 625 -19.74 9.38 -18.94
C GLU A 625 -19.53 8.66 -17.60
N ARG A 626 -20.18 9.14 -16.53
CA ARG A 626 -19.98 8.69 -15.15
C ARG A 626 -20.41 7.24 -14.91
N GLU A 627 -21.46 6.78 -15.57
CA GLU A 627 -21.96 5.41 -15.44
C GLU A 627 -20.90 4.41 -15.93
N ILE A 628 -20.25 4.68 -17.06
CA ILE A 628 -19.17 3.81 -17.58
C ILE A 628 -17.98 3.80 -16.63
N ALA A 629 -17.60 4.95 -16.08
CA ALA A 629 -16.54 5.03 -15.09
C ALA A 629 -16.86 4.18 -13.84
N SER A 630 -18.08 4.29 -13.30
CA SER A 630 -18.53 3.48 -12.18
C SER A 630 -18.51 1.97 -12.49
N GLN A 631 -18.98 1.57 -13.67
CA GLN A 631 -18.96 0.16 -14.11
C GLN A 631 -17.54 -0.39 -14.18
N VAL A 632 -16.58 0.37 -14.71
CA VAL A 632 -15.17 0.01 -14.77
C VAL A 632 -14.61 -0.15 -13.36
N VAL A 633 -14.87 0.80 -12.45
CA VAL A 633 -14.38 0.73 -11.08
C VAL A 633 -14.96 -0.47 -10.33
N VAL A 634 -16.26 -0.73 -10.46
CA VAL A 634 -16.90 -1.90 -9.83
C VAL A 634 -16.35 -3.21 -10.38
N SER A 635 -16.17 -3.31 -11.70
CA SER A 635 -15.57 -4.49 -12.32
C SER A 635 -14.15 -4.71 -11.83
N THR A 636 -13.39 -3.62 -11.68
CA THR A 636 -12.03 -3.67 -11.15
C THR A 636 -12.03 -4.07 -9.68
N ALA A 637 -12.89 -3.47 -8.83
CA ALA A 637 -12.99 -3.80 -7.42
C ALA A 637 -13.35 -5.29 -7.19
N ASN A 638 -14.31 -5.81 -7.93
CA ASN A 638 -14.66 -7.23 -7.85
C ASN A 638 -13.46 -8.10 -8.26
N ARG A 639 -12.77 -7.75 -9.34
CA ARG A 639 -11.61 -8.50 -9.83
C ARG A 639 -10.45 -8.44 -8.85
N VAL A 640 -10.22 -7.28 -8.22
CA VAL A 640 -9.12 -7.07 -7.28
C VAL A 640 -9.43 -7.69 -5.92
N TYR A 641 -10.63 -7.52 -5.39
CA TYR A 641 -10.97 -7.89 -4.03
C TYR A 641 -11.65 -9.27 -3.89
N GLU A 642 -12.37 -9.73 -4.90
CA GLU A 642 -13.15 -10.97 -4.83
C GLU A 642 -12.40 -12.18 -5.44
N ARG A 643 -11.54 -11.96 -6.44
CA ARG A 643 -10.82 -13.06 -7.09
C ARG A 643 -9.53 -13.38 -6.38
N THR A 644 -9.53 -14.44 -5.62
CA THR A 644 -8.38 -14.96 -4.89
C THR A 644 -7.70 -16.14 -5.58
N ASP A 645 -8.33 -16.69 -6.61
CA ASP A 645 -7.90 -17.87 -7.37
C ASP A 645 -7.05 -17.55 -8.60
N MET A 646 -6.84 -16.27 -8.88
CA MET A 646 -6.06 -15.87 -10.05
C MET A 646 -4.59 -16.24 -9.91
N LYS A 647 -4.08 -16.93 -10.90
CA LYS A 647 -2.65 -17.13 -11.07
C LYS A 647 -2.02 -15.82 -11.53
N THR A 648 -1.05 -15.33 -10.78
CA THR A 648 -0.23 -14.19 -11.17
C THR A 648 1.13 -14.70 -11.61
N ILE A 649 1.64 -14.16 -12.71
CA ILE A 649 2.99 -14.46 -13.19
C ILE A 649 3.92 -13.51 -12.45
N LEU A 650 4.91 -14.06 -11.78
CA LEU A 650 5.98 -13.28 -11.18
C LEU A 650 7.06 -12.94 -12.21
N PHE A 651 7.74 -11.83 -12.00
CA PHE A 651 8.78 -11.32 -12.89
C PHE A 651 9.93 -12.27 -13.18
N SER A 652 10.19 -13.22 -12.33
CA SER A 652 11.26 -14.17 -12.56
C SER A 652 10.69 -15.57 -12.63
N ASP A 653 10.74 -16.17 -13.78
CA ASP A 653 10.81 -17.61 -13.92
C ASP A 653 9.55 -18.39 -13.66
N SER A 654 8.54 -18.25 -14.48
CA SER A 654 7.50 -19.30 -14.58
C SER A 654 6.83 -19.70 -13.24
N LEU A 655 7.09 -18.98 -12.15
CA LEU A 655 6.45 -19.20 -10.87
C LEU A 655 5.10 -18.51 -10.87
N PHE A 656 4.06 -19.31 -10.94
CA PHE A 656 2.70 -18.85 -10.74
C PHE A 656 2.45 -18.67 -9.25
N SER A 657 2.18 -17.46 -8.82
CA SER A 657 1.57 -17.25 -7.52
C SER A 657 0.08 -17.07 -7.67
N TYR A 658 -0.67 -17.63 -6.75
CA TYR A 658 -2.08 -17.29 -6.62
C TYR A 658 -2.19 -15.91 -5.99
N ARG A 659 -3.16 -15.13 -6.46
CA ARG A 659 -3.46 -13.89 -5.79
C ARG A 659 -3.92 -14.19 -4.37
N ILE A 660 -3.35 -13.46 -3.44
CA ILE A 660 -3.65 -13.56 -2.02
C ILE A 660 -4.40 -12.28 -1.63
N PRO A 661 -5.53 -12.37 -0.94
CA PRO A 661 -6.20 -11.19 -0.42
C PRO A 661 -5.24 -10.33 0.41
N GLY A 662 -5.29 -9.02 0.22
CA GLY A 662 -4.41 -8.10 0.94
C GLY A 662 -3.05 -7.87 0.30
N VAL A 663 -2.80 -8.39 -0.89
CA VAL A 663 -1.59 -8.10 -1.66
C VAL A 663 -1.96 -7.22 -2.85
N ALA A 664 -1.58 -5.97 -2.80
CA ALA A 664 -1.69 -5.07 -3.93
C ALA A 664 -0.58 -5.35 -4.95
N ASN A 665 -0.92 -5.34 -6.21
CA ASN A 665 0.00 -5.61 -7.30
C ASN A 665 0.16 -4.38 -8.19
N GLU A 666 1.30 -4.27 -8.86
CA GLU A 666 1.61 -3.21 -9.82
C GLU A 666 0.53 -3.05 -10.88
N PHE A 667 0.04 -4.15 -11.44
CA PHE A 667 -1.11 -4.18 -12.33
C PHE A 667 -2.29 -4.88 -11.65
N TRP A 668 -3.47 -4.34 -11.81
CA TRP A 668 -4.68 -5.02 -11.35
C TRP A 668 -4.89 -6.29 -12.15
N PRO A 669 -5.18 -7.41 -11.50
CA PRO A 669 -5.18 -8.71 -12.15
C PRO A 669 -6.12 -8.80 -13.34
N SER A 670 -5.63 -9.37 -14.43
CA SER A 670 -6.41 -9.78 -15.58
C SER A 670 -5.89 -11.12 -16.11
N ASP A 671 -6.62 -11.69 -17.07
CA ASP A 671 -6.20 -12.92 -17.72
C ASP A 671 -5.06 -12.66 -18.75
N PHE A 672 -4.70 -11.39 -18.97
CA PHE A 672 -3.83 -10.99 -20.08
C PHE A 672 -2.52 -10.36 -19.64
N VAL A 673 -2.46 -9.79 -18.44
CA VAL A 673 -1.32 -9.02 -17.96
C VAL A 673 -0.78 -9.64 -16.68
N PRO A 674 0.54 -9.85 -16.57
CA PRO A 674 1.17 -10.22 -15.30
C PRO A 674 0.85 -9.18 -14.23
N ALA A 675 0.73 -9.61 -12.98
CA ALA A 675 0.39 -8.71 -11.89
C ALA A 675 1.51 -7.73 -11.52
N GLY A 676 2.73 -7.98 -11.93
CA GLY A 676 3.89 -7.17 -11.59
C GLY A 676 4.35 -7.33 -10.14
N GLY A 677 4.98 -6.29 -9.61
CA GLY A 677 5.47 -6.24 -8.23
C GLY A 677 4.36 -6.38 -7.20
N GLU A 678 4.68 -6.98 -6.05
CA GLU A 678 3.75 -7.08 -4.91
C GLU A 678 3.95 -5.94 -3.93
N ASN A 679 2.89 -5.63 -3.17
CA ASN A 679 2.81 -4.49 -2.25
C ASN A 679 3.24 -3.18 -2.92
N TYR A 680 2.71 -3.01 -4.08
CA TYR A 680 2.93 -1.86 -4.92
C TYR A 680 1.92 -0.75 -4.58
N GLY A 681 2.40 0.48 -4.40
CA GLY A 681 1.57 1.57 -3.92
C GLY A 681 0.38 1.86 -4.80
N TRP A 682 0.58 2.16 -6.08
CA TRP A 682 -0.55 2.47 -6.96
C TRP A 682 -1.55 1.30 -7.16
N GLY A 683 -1.10 0.05 -6.97
CA GLY A 683 -2.01 -1.10 -6.94
C GLY A 683 -2.99 -1.06 -5.76
N ALA A 684 -2.64 -0.33 -4.70
CA ALA A 684 -3.44 -0.12 -3.50
C ALA A 684 -4.31 1.15 -3.56
N THR A 685 -4.44 1.77 -4.73
CA THR A 685 -5.19 3.03 -4.89
C THR A 685 -6.66 2.84 -5.23
N LEU A 686 -7.18 1.61 -5.22
CA LEU A 686 -8.58 1.35 -5.56
C LEU A 686 -9.59 2.10 -4.67
N PRO A 687 -9.32 2.36 -3.37
CA PRO A 687 -10.17 3.24 -2.56
C PRO A 687 -10.42 4.62 -3.18
N LEU A 688 -9.40 5.24 -3.79
CA LEU A 688 -9.54 6.53 -4.49
C LEU A 688 -10.64 6.46 -5.57
N TYR A 689 -10.63 5.42 -6.38
CA TYR A 689 -11.58 5.26 -7.48
C TYR A 689 -13.01 4.98 -6.98
N ILE A 690 -13.15 4.19 -5.91
CA ILE A 690 -14.44 3.93 -5.26
C ILE A 690 -15.00 5.22 -4.67
N ILE A 691 -14.19 6.01 -3.97
CA ILE A 691 -14.59 7.30 -3.40
C ILE A 691 -15.07 8.25 -4.49
N LYS A 692 -14.31 8.39 -5.57
CA LYS A 692 -14.61 9.38 -6.61
C LYS A 692 -15.73 8.95 -7.56
N ASN A 693 -15.84 7.66 -7.90
CA ASN A 693 -16.70 7.22 -9.01
C ASN A 693 -17.92 6.39 -8.58
N ILE A 694 -17.98 5.89 -7.35
CA ILE A 694 -19.12 5.13 -6.83
C ILE A 694 -19.81 5.92 -5.73
N ILE A 695 -19.06 6.31 -4.69
CA ILE A 695 -19.55 7.16 -3.61
C ILE A 695 -19.81 8.58 -4.14
N GLY A 696 -18.99 9.01 -5.09
CA GLY A 696 -19.16 10.27 -5.80
C GLY A 696 -18.64 11.48 -5.04
N PHE A 697 -17.81 11.29 -3.99
CA PHE A 697 -17.18 12.41 -3.33
C PHE A 697 -16.10 13.02 -4.22
N ARG A 698 -16.21 14.34 -4.46
CA ARG A 698 -15.24 15.09 -5.22
C ARG A 698 -14.99 16.44 -4.57
N GLU A 699 -13.73 16.74 -4.42
CA GLU A 699 -13.21 17.95 -3.85
C GLU A 699 -13.57 19.16 -4.72
N SER A 700 -13.95 20.27 -4.12
CA SER A 700 -14.17 21.50 -4.88
C SER A 700 -12.84 22.16 -5.19
N SER A 701 -12.54 22.32 -6.45
CA SER A 701 -11.38 23.10 -6.90
C SER A 701 -11.59 24.61 -6.84
N HIS A 702 -12.80 25.08 -6.51
CA HIS A 702 -13.12 26.51 -6.43
C HIS A 702 -12.95 27.02 -4.99
N GLN A 703 -11.88 27.73 -4.75
CA GLN A 703 -11.49 28.20 -3.43
C GLN A 703 -12.36 29.28 -2.81
N ARG A 704 -13.15 29.96 -3.62
CA ARG A 704 -14.05 31.05 -3.13
C ARG A 704 -15.30 30.51 -2.44
N VAL A 705 -15.66 29.24 -2.71
CA VAL A 705 -16.79 28.57 -2.09
C VAL A 705 -16.27 27.29 -1.46
N LYS A 706 -16.22 27.26 -0.13
CA LYS A 706 -15.89 26.06 0.60
C LYS A 706 -17.01 25.04 0.40
N GLY A 707 -16.66 23.82 0.07
CA GLY A 707 -17.62 22.76 -0.17
C GLY A 707 -17.06 21.64 -1.05
N PHE A 708 -17.87 20.63 -1.26
CA PHE A 708 -17.54 19.48 -2.06
C PHE A 708 -18.76 19.04 -2.87
N THR A 709 -18.54 18.13 -3.79
CA THR A 709 -19.62 17.54 -4.59
C THR A 709 -19.85 16.10 -4.14
N LEU A 710 -21.12 15.71 -4.05
CA LEU A 710 -21.53 14.31 -4.01
C LEU A 710 -22.25 13.96 -5.30
N ALA A 711 -21.75 12.95 -6.00
CA ALA A 711 -22.31 12.50 -7.27
C ALA A 711 -22.37 10.96 -7.28
N PRO A 712 -23.19 10.35 -6.40
CA PRO A 712 -23.25 8.91 -6.27
C PRO A 712 -23.64 8.24 -7.58
N MET A 713 -22.95 7.13 -7.88
CA MET A 713 -23.20 6.30 -9.05
C MET A 713 -23.11 4.83 -8.65
N LEU A 714 -24.08 4.40 -7.82
CA LEU A 714 -24.18 3.00 -7.40
C LEU A 714 -24.62 2.12 -8.59
N PRO A 715 -23.97 0.98 -8.82
CA PRO A 715 -24.40 0.03 -9.83
C PRO A 715 -25.81 -0.50 -9.54
N LYS A 716 -26.54 -0.84 -10.60
CA LYS A 716 -27.92 -1.37 -10.49
C LYS A 716 -28.04 -2.55 -9.51
N LYS A 717 -27.02 -3.41 -9.45
CA LYS A 717 -27.01 -4.56 -8.51
C LYS A 717 -27.04 -4.15 -7.04
N TYR A 718 -26.59 -2.93 -6.72
CA TYR A 718 -26.60 -2.38 -5.35
C TYR A 718 -27.82 -1.51 -5.05
N MET A 719 -28.67 -1.20 -6.07
CA MET A 719 -29.88 -0.41 -5.91
C MET A 719 -31.10 -1.27 -5.52
N GLN A 720 -30.96 -2.02 -4.40
CA GLN A 720 -32.05 -2.83 -3.84
C GLN A 720 -32.64 -2.10 -2.63
N SER A 721 -33.97 -1.96 -2.61
CA SER A 721 -34.67 -1.25 -1.52
C SER A 721 -34.32 -1.80 -0.15
N GLY A 722 -33.99 -0.91 0.78
CA GLY A 722 -33.61 -1.23 2.16
C GLY A 722 -32.11 -1.45 2.38
N MET A 723 -31.30 -1.58 1.32
CA MET A 723 -29.84 -1.66 1.43
C MET A 723 -29.25 -0.30 1.82
N SER A 724 -28.16 -0.33 2.59
CA SER A 724 -27.52 0.86 3.11
C SER A 724 -26.00 0.80 2.93
N TYR A 725 -25.43 1.77 2.24
CA TYR A 725 -24.03 1.85 1.90
C TYR A 725 -23.39 3.06 2.56
N THR A 726 -22.46 2.85 3.43
CA THR A 726 -21.82 3.93 4.20
C THR A 726 -20.33 3.98 3.95
N ILE A 727 -19.80 5.19 3.79
CA ILE A 727 -18.39 5.50 4.00
C ILE A 727 -18.29 6.41 5.23
N ARG A 728 -17.40 6.08 6.13
CA ARG A 728 -17.14 6.86 7.35
C ARG A 728 -15.82 7.60 7.27
N ASN A 729 -15.69 8.65 8.08
CA ASN A 729 -14.45 9.39 8.30
C ASN A 729 -13.82 9.99 7.05
N LEU A 730 -14.59 10.42 6.06
CA LEU A 730 -14.04 11.22 4.97
C LEU A 730 -13.55 12.57 5.50
N HIS A 731 -12.30 12.91 5.21
CA HIS A 731 -11.71 14.18 5.60
C HIS A 731 -12.01 15.27 4.59
N TYR A 732 -12.38 16.43 5.07
CA TYR A 732 -12.47 17.66 4.27
C TYR A 732 -12.19 18.87 5.16
N LEU A 733 -11.20 19.67 4.80
CA LEU A 733 -10.72 20.81 5.61
C LEU A 733 -10.40 20.37 7.05
N ASN A 734 -11.06 20.93 8.04
CA ASN A 734 -10.87 20.70 9.48
C ASN A 734 -11.97 19.81 10.10
N PHE A 735 -12.70 19.07 9.30
CA PHE A 735 -13.74 18.18 9.80
C PHE A 735 -13.74 16.82 9.08
N THR A 736 -14.39 15.87 9.70
CA THR A 736 -14.70 14.56 9.12
C THR A 736 -16.20 14.40 8.95
N PHE A 737 -16.60 13.57 8.00
CA PHE A 737 -18.00 13.27 7.78
C PHE A 737 -18.21 11.85 7.28
N ASP A 738 -19.38 11.31 7.60
CA ASP A 738 -19.89 10.05 7.12
C ASP A 738 -20.95 10.32 6.05
N VAL A 739 -20.93 9.54 4.98
CA VAL A 739 -21.98 9.53 3.97
C VAL A 739 -22.65 8.17 3.95
N THR A 740 -23.96 8.15 4.07
CA THR A 740 -24.77 6.93 3.94
C THR A 740 -25.82 7.10 2.85
N TYR A 741 -25.90 6.12 1.97
CA TYR A 741 -26.93 5.99 0.94
C TYR A 741 -27.86 4.85 1.34
N THR A 742 -29.09 5.17 1.79
CA THR A 742 -30.13 4.16 2.07
C THR A 742 -31.07 4.08 0.87
N VAL A 743 -31.00 2.96 0.15
CA VAL A 743 -31.73 2.75 -1.09
C VAL A 743 -33.24 2.66 -0.82
N GLN A 744 -34.03 3.51 -1.50
CA GLN A 744 -35.48 3.51 -1.41
C GLN A 744 -36.12 2.70 -2.55
N ASN A 745 -35.57 2.83 -3.75
CA ASN A 745 -35.94 2.06 -4.94
C ASN A 745 -34.77 1.96 -5.93
N GLU A 746 -34.99 1.45 -7.12
CA GLU A 746 -33.94 1.22 -8.13
C GLU A 746 -33.18 2.46 -8.61
N ASN A 747 -33.69 3.67 -8.33
CA ASN A 747 -33.06 4.93 -8.75
C ASN A 747 -32.87 5.94 -7.62
N GLU A 748 -33.52 5.76 -6.49
CA GLU A 748 -33.57 6.75 -5.41
C GLU A 748 -33.05 6.21 -4.09
N PHE A 749 -32.44 7.09 -3.34
CA PHE A 749 -31.96 6.81 -1.98
C PHE A 749 -32.11 8.03 -1.07
N LEU A 750 -32.20 7.78 0.23
CA LEU A 750 -32.01 8.79 1.25
C LEU A 750 -30.51 8.97 1.47
N VAL A 751 -29.99 10.17 1.25
CA VAL A 751 -28.61 10.54 1.59
C VAL A 751 -28.60 11.02 3.03
N SER A 752 -27.77 10.42 3.87
CA SER A 752 -27.49 10.90 5.23
C SER A 752 -26.05 11.36 5.32
N LEU A 753 -25.86 12.60 5.78
CA LEU A 753 -24.57 13.18 6.09
C LEU A 753 -24.47 13.37 7.59
N LYS A 754 -23.42 12.81 8.21
CA LYS A 754 -23.07 13.04 9.60
C LYS A 754 -21.66 13.61 9.64
N TYR A 755 -21.47 14.74 10.32
CA TYR A 755 -20.17 15.39 10.38
C TYR A 755 -19.72 15.66 11.82
N HIS A 756 -18.39 15.78 11.97
CA HIS A 756 -17.71 16.20 13.18
C HIS A 756 -16.65 17.23 12.85
N ALA A 757 -16.78 18.43 13.40
CA ALA A 757 -15.91 19.54 13.14
C ALA A 757 -15.31 20.12 14.43
N SER A 758 -14.13 20.71 14.33
CA SER A 758 -13.50 21.43 15.43
C SER A 758 -14.11 22.81 15.69
N THR A 759 -14.82 23.34 14.69
CA THR A 759 -15.53 24.63 14.75
C THR A 759 -16.96 24.46 14.25
N PRO A 760 -17.93 25.27 14.74
CA PRO A 760 -19.30 25.18 14.26
C PRO A 760 -19.41 25.48 12.76
N LEU A 761 -20.15 24.63 12.04
CA LEU A 761 -20.38 24.73 10.60
C LEU A 761 -21.88 24.81 10.30
N SER A 762 -22.21 25.48 9.19
CA SER A 762 -23.53 25.42 8.56
C SER A 762 -23.40 24.93 7.12
N PHE A 763 -24.43 24.29 6.62
CA PHE A 763 -24.41 23.63 5.32
C PHE A 763 -25.64 24.00 4.48
N SER A 764 -25.41 24.08 3.16
CA SER A 764 -26.52 24.04 2.19
C SER A 764 -26.23 22.97 1.14
N VAL A 765 -27.29 22.26 0.74
CA VAL A 765 -27.26 21.26 -0.32
C VAL A 765 -28.01 21.79 -1.51
N LEU A 766 -27.35 21.82 -2.64
CA LEU A 766 -27.93 22.29 -3.92
C LEU A 766 -27.92 21.14 -4.92
N ASP A 767 -28.97 21.03 -5.72
CA ASP A 767 -28.98 20.15 -6.90
C ASP A 767 -28.18 20.75 -8.08
N GLU A 768 -28.12 20.01 -9.19
CA GLU A 768 -27.42 20.42 -10.42
C GLU A 768 -27.91 21.76 -10.99
N ARG A 769 -29.16 22.12 -10.73
CA ARG A 769 -29.81 23.36 -11.21
C ARG A 769 -29.64 24.51 -10.21
N GLY A 770 -28.92 24.26 -9.11
CA GLY A 770 -28.74 25.24 -8.03
C GLY A 770 -29.97 25.41 -7.13
N LYS A 771 -30.95 24.51 -7.23
CA LYS A 771 -32.10 24.50 -6.32
C LYS A 771 -31.62 23.97 -4.97
N GLU A 772 -32.03 24.66 -3.94
CA GLU A 772 -31.73 24.30 -2.56
C GLU A 772 -32.63 23.13 -2.09
N LEU A 773 -31.99 22.04 -1.72
CA LEU A 773 -32.62 20.82 -1.19
C LEU A 773 -32.65 20.81 0.34
N TYR A 774 -31.65 21.38 0.96
CA TYR A 774 -31.49 21.41 2.40
C TYR A 774 -30.65 22.61 2.84
N ILE A 775 -31.04 23.22 3.98
CA ILE A 775 -30.27 24.26 4.66
C ILE A 775 -30.15 23.95 6.14
N LEU A 776 -28.94 23.87 6.64
CA LEU A 776 -28.65 23.87 8.06
C LEU A 776 -28.21 25.31 8.44
N LYS A 777 -29.12 26.08 9.03
CA LYS A 777 -28.85 27.47 9.43
C LYS A 777 -28.09 27.61 10.77
N GLU A 778 -28.19 26.62 11.62
CA GLU A 778 -27.56 26.62 12.94
C GLU A 778 -26.11 26.11 12.80
N ASN A 779 -25.17 26.90 13.31
CA ASN A 779 -23.78 26.50 13.38
C ASN A 779 -23.58 25.48 14.50
N MET A 780 -23.22 24.25 14.13
CA MET A 780 -23.00 23.14 15.06
C MET A 780 -21.66 22.47 14.83
N MET A 781 -21.05 21.90 15.87
CA MET A 781 -19.81 21.13 15.76
C MET A 781 -20.04 19.71 15.27
N SER A 782 -21.24 19.16 15.49
CA SER A 782 -21.59 17.81 15.05
C SER A 782 -23.10 17.73 14.83
N ARG A 783 -23.51 17.19 13.69
CA ARG A 783 -24.92 16.93 13.39
C ARG A 783 -25.05 15.89 12.26
N SER A 784 -26.22 15.27 12.19
CA SER A 784 -26.67 14.48 11.06
C SER A 784 -27.83 15.19 10.36
N PHE A 785 -27.85 15.16 9.05
CA PHE A 785 -28.98 15.62 8.23
C PHE A 785 -29.18 14.73 7.01
N THR A 786 -30.37 14.76 6.45
CA THR A 786 -30.76 13.91 5.33
C THR A 786 -31.43 14.73 4.23
N PHE A 787 -31.30 14.23 3.00
CA PHE A 787 -32.04 14.72 1.83
C PHE A 787 -32.28 13.58 0.84
N ASP A 788 -33.34 13.71 0.04
CA ASP A 788 -33.64 12.74 -1.01
C ASP A 788 -32.67 12.88 -2.17
N GLY A 789 -32.11 11.77 -2.62
CA GLY A 789 -31.13 11.71 -3.70
C GLY A 789 -31.55 10.76 -4.80
N VAL A 790 -31.07 11.03 -6.00
CA VAL A 790 -31.24 10.21 -7.20
C VAL A 790 -29.87 9.73 -7.66
N ASN A 791 -29.75 8.44 -7.96
CA ASN A 791 -28.53 7.84 -8.46
C ASN A 791 -28.13 8.49 -9.79
N GLY A 792 -26.89 8.93 -9.89
CA GLY A 792 -26.40 9.65 -11.07
C GLY A 792 -26.54 11.17 -11.03
N ASN A 793 -27.28 11.75 -10.07
CA ASN A 793 -27.35 13.20 -9.94
C ASN A 793 -26.14 13.77 -9.20
N VAL A 794 -25.89 15.08 -9.34
CA VAL A 794 -24.79 15.81 -8.72
C VAL A 794 -25.36 16.76 -7.66
N TYR A 795 -24.81 16.68 -6.46
CA TYR A 795 -25.20 17.51 -5.32
C TYR A 795 -24.00 18.34 -4.88
N GLN A 796 -24.19 19.66 -4.79
CA GLN A 796 -23.19 20.57 -4.26
C GLN A 796 -23.43 20.78 -2.76
N ILE A 797 -22.47 20.39 -1.95
CA ILE A 797 -22.47 20.63 -0.51
C ILE A 797 -21.63 21.87 -0.24
N ARG A 798 -22.28 22.96 0.11
CA ARG A 798 -21.62 24.23 0.46
C ARG A 798 -21.51 24.37 1.97
N ILE A 799 -20.37 24.88 2.41
CA ILE A 799 -20.05 25.15 3.79
C ILE A 799 -20.01 26.66 3.96
N ASN A 800 -20.84 27.17 4.87
CA ASN A 800 -21.00 28.60 5.09
C ASN A 800 -20.39 29.03 6.43
#